data_8c0a475f8df560d99f0a638b1ef2a77b
#
_entry.id   8c0a475f8df560d99f0a638b1ef2a77b
#
_cell.length_a   1.000
_cell.length_b   1.000
_cell.length_c   1.000
_cell.angle_alpha   90.00
_cell.angle_beta   90.00
_cell.angle_gamma   90.00
#
_symmetry.space_group_name_H-M   'P 1'
#
loop_
_entity.id
_entity.type
_entity.pdbx_description
1 polymer ?
#
loop_
_entity_poly.entity_id
_entity_poly.type
_entity_poly.pdbx_seq_one_letter_code
_entity_poly.pdbx_strand_id
1 'polypeptide(L)'
;MKSAGRHLFARLSALTLAVGLAHSALAAGLSQQQLGEFGSKAELRFATVSNFAPKPELKLTLKNDSSVALPAGKSDWRIYFHSVRKLDAAPEGLTLRHVQGDLHELAPTAGFKGLAVGASLEVPYTASASMVSYTDFMPRAFITQAGLNPVVFANTDTENVKDFVDPFTKPEQLLRSGGGNPDLYAVATAATRYQDNLAVNQASAKLDASPKIIPTPLEVKYRKGNVTLDSSWQIRHAGRLSSEAKYFTEQLKAAGVTVSAAADHVAATGKIIEVKVDPSIEKTEAYNLTITADKITIVGSDNAGAFYGIQSVLSLLPAQVSSSHSLPQLTASDAPRYTWRGMHYDMGRNFHSKEVTLRLIEQMARYKLNKLHLHLTEDEGWRLEIPGLPELTDVGAHRCFDLTEQSCLLTQLGTGPHRNGSGNGYYSTADFIEILKFAAARHIDVIPEIDMPGHARAAVKSMEARYQKLLKAGKKAEAEQYLLSDPEDKSQYLTVQSYTDNSINVCLPSTYAFVDKVVYELQQMYRKAGTKLVTFHMGGDETGAGSWTASPACNALFAKGDQGVAGPADLKPYFVSKVAALSAARGLDLAGWEDGLMYDPVNTFNRSQFANKHVLANAWDNIWEWGVADRAYRLANAGYEPILSPATHLYFDHPYEANPEERGYYWATRYTDTAKVFGFMPDNLYANADKTRMGAPIDNLEALVGRALPKLEKPENLRGMQGQVWTETIRTGAQMEEMIYPRLVPLAERAWHKAAWEGDKPNVSARNAEWAAFAQQLSAKELPKLAALGGDFYL
;
A
#
# COMPACT_ATOMS: atom_id res chain seq x y z
N MET A 1 32.94 70.95 57.39
CA MET A 1 34.04 71.98 57.32
C MET A 1 34.95 71.48 56.25
N LYS A 2 35.00 72.15 55.11
CA LYS A 2 36.20 72.68 54.41
C LYS A 2 37.32 71.65 54.18
N SER A 3 37.91 71.41 53.05
CA SER A 3 38.05 72.12 51.80
C SER A 3 39.13 71.46 50.99
N ALA A 4 38.90 71.40 49.68
CA ALA A 4 39.87 71.66 48.61
C ALA A 4 41.22 70.92 48.59
N GLY A 5 41.66 70.38 47.53
CA GLY A 5 42.31 70.92 46.37
C GLY A 5 43.18 70.00 45.56
N ARG A 6 42.91 70.06 44.33
CA ARG A 6 43.78 70.21 43.13
C ARG A 6 45.04 69.32 42.85
N HIS A 7 44.93 68.58 41.67
CA HIS A 7 45.91 68.42 40.61
C HIS A 7 47.30 67.84 40.86
N LEU A 8 47.62 66.77 40.19
CA LEU A 8 48.74 66.68 39.28
C LEU A 8 48.68 65.57 38.31
N PHE A 9 48.94 65.86 37.03
CA PHE A 9 49.16 64.99 35.92
C PHE A 9 50.40 64.12 36.07
N ALA A 10 50.31 62.77 35.75
CA ALA A 10 51.49 62.06 35.31
C ALA A 10 51.02 60.91 34.40
N ARG A 11 51.54 60.82 33.20
CA ARG A 11 51.43 59.81 32.17
C ARG A 11 51.93 58.50 32.71
N LEU A 12 51.18 57.40 32.42
CA LEU A 12 51.76 56.07 32.29
C LEU A 12 51.04 55.28 31.23
N SER A 13 51.82 54.59 30.45
CA SER A 13 51.63 53.86 29.22
C SER A 13 50.51 52.79 29.28
N ALA A 14 49.73 52.73 28.24
CA ALA A 14 48.84 51.66 27.94
C ALA A 14 49.57 50.34 27.60
N LEU A 15 49.42 49.31 28.45
CA LEU A 15 49.67 47.93 28.05
C LEU A 15 48.32 47.32 27.76
N THR A 16 47.98 47.27 26.49
CA THR A 16 46.74 46.60 26.03
C THR A 16 47.02 45.11 26.04
N LEU A 17 46.47 44.41 27.04
CA LEU A 17 46.35 42.95 27.02
C LEU A 17 45.24 42.55 26.03
N ALA A 18 45.59 42.20 24.80
CA ALA A 18 44.69 41.59 23.84
C ALA A 18 44.40 40.16 24.33
N VAL A 19 43.31 39.97 25.06
CA VAL A 19 42.69 38.68 25.25
C VAL A 19 42.03 38.37 23.91
N GLY A 20 42.67 37.57 23.09
CA GLY A 20 42.13 37.00 21.89
C GLY A 20 40.98 36.06 22.22
N LEU A 21 39.75 36.57 22.23
CA LEU A 21 38.57 35.76 22.01
C LEU A 21 38.68 35.19 20.61
N ALA A 22 39.19 33.95 20.51
CA ALA A 22 38.98 33.15 19.32
C ALA A 22 37.47 32.87 19.19
N HIS A 23 36.74 33.79 18.61
CA HIS A 23 35.49 33.48 17.98
C HIS A 23 35.88 32.57 16.84
N SER A 24 35.59 31.27 16.95
CA SER A 24 35.48 30.40 15.78
C SER A 24 34.42 31.05 14.89
N ALA A 25 34.87 31.85 13.91
CA ALA A 25 34.01 32.39 12.87
C ALA A 25 33.36 31.20 12.21
N LEU A 26 32.06 30.97 12.43
CA LEU A 26 31.26 30.17 11.56
C LEU A 26 31.52 30.73 10.15
N ALA A 27 31.93 29.88 9.21
CA ALA A 27 32.03 30.29 7.83
C ALA A 27 30.72 30.97 7.44
N ALA A 28 30.81 32.12 6.78
CA ALA A 28 29.62 32.86 6.37
C ALA A 28 28.69 31.93 5.59
N GLY A 29 27.45 31.74 6.10
CA GLY A 29 26.48 30.86 5.48
C GLY A 29 26.12 31.34 4.06
N LEU A 30 25.53 30.44 3.28
CA LEU A 30 25.01 30.77 1.94
C LEU A 30 23.81 31.72 2.05
N SER A 31 23.64 32.63 1.09
CA SER A 31 22.38 33.36 0.91
C SER A 31 21.33 32.45 0.25
N GLN A 32 20.06 32.85 0.30
CA GLN A 32 19.00 32.09 -0.39
C GLN A 32 19.26 31.97 -1.90
N GLN A 33 19.79 33.04 -2.52
CA GLN A 33 20.15 33.01 -3.93
C GLN A 33 21.28 32.02 -4.23
N GLN A 34 22.30 31.99 -3.38
CA GLN A 34 23.41 31.03 -3.51
C GLN A 34 22.95 29.59 -3.30
N LEU A 35 22.09 29.35 -2.28
CA LEU A 35 21.50 28.04 -2.04
C LEU A 35 20.66 27.60 -3.24
N GLY A 36 19.86 28.50 -3.81
CA GLY A 36 19.06 28.25 -5.02
C GLY A 36 19.92 27.92 -6.25
N GLU A 37 21.01 28.67 -6.46
CA GLU A 37 21.96 28.40 -7.55
C GLU A 37 22.63 27.03 -7.36
N PHE A 38 23.10 26.73 -6.13
CA PHE A 38 23.73 25.46 -5.84
C PHE A 38 22.76 24.29 -6.08
N GLY A 39 21.57 24.28 -5.47
CA GLY A 39 20.60 23.17 -5.61
C GLY A 39 20.10 22.98 -7.05
N SER A 40 19.99 24.07 -7.85
CA SER A 40 19.51 23.97 -9.23
C SER A 40 20.58 23.53 -10.23
N LYS A 41 21.87 23.61 -9.90
CA LYS A 41 22.99 23.35 -10.83
C LYS A 41 23.90 22.21 -10.38
N ALA A 42 24.05 21.98 -9.06
CA ALA A 42 24.82 20.85 -8.60
C ALA A 42 24.06 19.54 -8.91
N GLU A 43 24.81 18.50 -9.27
CA GLU A 43 24.26 17.18 -9.60
C GLU A 43 24.50 16.22 -8.43
N LEU A 44 23.43 15.60 -7.92
CA LEU A 44 23.48 14.59 -6.88
C LEU A 44 23.15 13.22 -7.49
N ARG A 45 24.04 12.24 -7.34
CA ARG A 45 23.85 10.87 -7.85
C ARG A 45 24.10 9.83 -6.76
N PHE A 46 23.40 8.73 -6.86
CA PHE A 46 23.53 7.56 -5.97
C PHE A 46 24.01 6.36 -6.75
N ALA A 47 24.72 5.43 -6.07
CA ALA A 47 25.14 4.16 -6.64
C ALA A 47 25.16 3.05 -5.59
N THR A 48 24.73 1.86 -5.96
CA THR A 48 25.11 0.64 -5.26
C THR A 48 26.53 0.27 -5.69
N VAL A 49 27.44 0.10 -4.72
CA VAL A 49 28.80 -0.33 -4.98
C VAL A 49 28.89 -1.85 -4.90
N SER A 50 28.48 -2.44 -3.77
CA SER A 50 28.44 -3.88 -3.58
C SER A 50 27.46 -4.30 -2.50
N ASN A 51 26.60 -5.27 -2.83
CA ASN A 51 25.74 -5.94 -1.84
C ASN A 51 26.44 -7.15 -1.18
N PHE A 52 27.67 -7.50 -1.58
CA PHE A 52 28.37 -8.70 -1.09
C PHE A 52 29.27 -8.41 0.11
N ALA A 53 29.48 -7.15 0.46
CA ALA A 53 30.13 -6.77 1.71
C ALA A 53 29.25 -7.14 2.94
N PRO A 54 29.83 -7.23 4.15
CA PRO A 54 29.05 -7.52 5.39
C PRO A 54 27.89 -6.57 5.63
N LYS A 55 28.03 -5.30 5.24
CA LYS A 55 26.96 -4.34 5.04
C LYS A 55 27.00 -3.88 3.58
N PRO A 56 25.90 -3.78 2.87
CA PRO A 56 25.86 -3.24 1.52
C PRO A 56 26.55 -1.89 1.44
N GLU A 57 27.46 -1.76 0.48
CA GLU A 57 28.24 -0.55 0.23
C GLU A 57 27.61 0.29 -0.86
N LEU A 58 27.45 1.57 -0.59
CA LEU A 58 26.79 2.55 -1.42
C LEU A 58 27.67 3.79 -1.57
N LYS A 59 27.35 4.61 -2.53
CA LYS A 59 28.05 5.88 -2.78
C LYS A 59 27.05 6.96 -3.20
N LEU A 60 27.19 8.15 -2.61
CA LEU A 60 26.60 9.38 -3.09
C LEU A 60 27.72 10.22 -3.75
N THR A 61 27.48 10.75 -4.92
CA THR A 61 28.36 11.69 -5.61
C THR A 61 27.68 13.03 -5.75
N LEU A 62 28.28 14.08 -5.23
CA LEU A 62 27.83 15.48 -5.36
C LEU A 62 28.83 16.22 -6.26
N LYS A 63 28.42 16.56 -7.47
CA LYS A 63 29.22 17.35 -8.41
C LYS A 63 28.75 18.80 -8.38
N ASN A 64 29.66 19.73 -8.18
CA ASN A 64 29.35 21.13 -8.09
C ASN A 64 29.47 21.82 -9.44
N ASP A 65 28.46 21.74 -10.27
CA ASP A 65 28.39 22.46 -11.56
C ASP A 65 27.77 23.87 -11.41
N SER A 66 27.58 24.35 -10.16
CA SER A 66 27.11 25.72 -9.85
C SER A 66 28.26 26.71 -9.82
N SER A 67 27.93 28.01 -9.72
CA SER A 67 28.90 29.08 -9.48
C SER A 67 29.24 29.29 -7.99
N VAL A 68 28.71 28.46 -7.08
CA VAL A 68 28.80 28.64 -5.63
C VAL A 68 29.58 27.49 -5.01
N ALA A 69 30.68 27.79 -4.28
CA ALA A 69 31.40 26.77 -3.51
C ALA A 69 30.72 26.51 -2.17
N LEU A 70 30.71 25.26 -1.69
CA LEU A 70 30.39 24.97 -0.29
C LEU A 70 31.59 25.22 0.59
N PRO A 71 31.44 26.00 1.67
CA PRO A 71 32.57 26.40 2.52
C PRO A 71 33.16 25.22 3.27
N ALA A 72 34.49 25.27 3.51
CA ALA A 72 35.19 24.34 4.37
C ALA A 72 34.83 24.51 5.84
N GLY A 73 34.99 23.45 6.63
CA GLY A 73 34.72 23.48 8.06
C GLY A 73 33.24 23.27 8.39
N LYS A 74 32.91 23.45 9.67
CA LYS A 74 31.53 23.34 10.16
C LYS A 74 30.70 24.49 9.63
N SER A 75 29.57 24.15 8.96
CA SER A 75 28.59 25.12 8.48
C SER A 75 27.17 24.62 8.69
N ASP A 76 26.17 25.47 8.38
CA ASP A 76 24.76 25.16 8.68
C ASP A 76 24.04 24.49 7.51
N TRP A 77 24.68 24.32 6.36
CA TRP A 77 24.04 23.60 5.27
C TRP A 77 23.87 22.14 5.61
N ARG A 78 22.77 21.56 5.13
CA ARG A 78 22.39 20.13 5.28
C ARG A 78 21.83 19.63 3.95
N ILE A 79 22.19 18.41 3.59
CA ILE A 79 21.55 17.69 2.49
C ILE A 79 20.69 16.60 3.11
N TYR A 80 19.43 16.56 2.68
CA TYR A 80 18.47 15.56 3.07
C TYR A 80 18.12 14.69 1.88
N PHE A 81 17.99 13.39 2.12
CA PHE A 81 17.56 12.42 1.13
C PHE A 81 16.89 11.23 1.80
N HIS A 82 16.19 10.43 1.01
CA HIS A 82 15.31 9.38 1.48
C HIS A 82 15.88 8.00 1.19
N SER A 83 15.79 7.07 2.16
CA SER A 83 16.10 5.65 2.00
C SER A 83 15.34 4.84 3.05
N VAL A 84 14.53 3.89 2.61
CA VAL A 84 13.86 2.95 3.54
C VAL A 84 14.85 2.02 4.22
N ARG A 85 16.04 1.82 3.66
CA ARG A 85 17.14 1.13 4.35
C ARG A 85 17.85 2.13 5.24
N LYS A 86 17.96 1.82 6.52
CA LYS A 86 18.75 2.65 7.44
C LYS A 86 20.19 2.71 6.95
N LEU A 87 20.70 3.92 6.82
CA LEU A 87 22.04 4.21 6.33
C LEU A 87 23.00 4.54 7.47
N ASP A 88 24.25 4.23 7.29
CA ASP A 88 25.30 4.39 8.28
C ASP A 88 26.65 4.68 7.60
N ALA A 89 27.62 5.15 8.40
CA ALA A 89 28.95 5.57 7.99
C ALA A 89 28.95 6.81 7.06
N ALA A 90 29.96 7.63 7.25
CA ALA A 90 30.27 8.76 6.39
C ALA A 90 31.79 8.96 6.39
N PRO A 91 32.40 9.54 5.32
CA PRO A 91 33.81 9.83 5.29
C PRO A 91 34.18 10.92 6.28
N GLU A 92 35.48 11.05 6.57
CA GLU A 92 36.02 12.15 7.37
C GLU A 92 35.55 13.52 6.85
N GLY A 93 35.16 14.38 7.75
CA GLY A 93 34.62 15.70 7.43
C GLY A 93 33.10 15.79 7.26
N LEU A 94 32.39 14.67 7.23
CA LEU A 94 30.93 14.61 7.13
C LEU A 94 30.32 13.73 8.22
N THR A 95 29.05 13.96 8.51
CA THR A 95 28.21 13.05 9.31
C THR A 95 26.99 12.65 8.50
N LEU A 96 26.63 11.39 8.56
CA LEU A 96 25.36 10.85 8.05
C LEU A 96 24.50 10.43 9.24
N ARG A 97 23.31 10.99 9.35
CA ARG A 97 22.40 10.76 10.46
C ARG A 97 21.03 10.33 9.95
N HIS A 98 20.52 9.25 10.51
CA HIS A 98 19.10 8.92 10.39
C HIS A 98 18.26 9.95 11.18
N VAL A 99 17.23 10.53 10.57
CA VAL A 99 16.36 11.53 11.20
C VAL A 99 15.12 10.86 11.76
N GLN A 100 14.25 10.33 10.88
CA GLN A 100 13.03 9.61 11.22
C GLN A 100 12.47 8.93 9.95
N GLY A 101 11.96 7.72 10.08
CA GLY A 101 11.47 6.97 8.93
C GLY A 101 12.56 6.75 7.87
N ASP A 102 12.31 7.17 6.65
CA ASP A 102 13.28 7.06 5.55
C ASP A 102 14.19 8.29 5.38
N LEU A 103 14.00 9.35 6.16
CA LEU A 103 14.76 10.61 6.02
C LEU A 103 16.13 10.53 6.68
N HIS A 104 17.16 10.85 5.90
CA HIS A 104 18.56 10.94 6.32
C HIS A 104 19.13 12.34 6.08
N GLU A 105 20.07 12.74 6.92
CA GLU A 105 20.75 14.04 6.91
C GLU A 105 22.25 13.83 6.70
N LEU A 106 22.82 14.51 5.72
CA LEU A 106 24.26 14.64 5.53
C LEU A 106 24.69 16.07 5.94
N ALA A 107 25.65 16.18 6.83
CA ALA A 107 26.09 17.46 7.39
C ALA A 107 27.61 17.60 7.45
N PRO A 108 28.18 18.80 7.25
CA PRO A 108 29.61 19.03 7.36
C PRO A 108 30.04 19.12 8.85
N THR A 109 31.24 18.58 9.12
CA THR A 109 31.93 18.74 10.40
C THR A 109 33.07 19.77 10.29
N ALA A 110 33.79 20.01 11.36
CA ALA A 110 34.98 20.88 11.34
C ALA A 110 36.06 20.37 10.38
N GLY A 111 36.07 19.07 10.09
CA GLY A 111 37.05 18.45 9.14
C GLY A 111 36.66 18.55 7.66
N PHE A 112 35.49 19.10 7.33
CA PHE A 112 35.07 19.23 5.93
C PHE A 112 36.00 20.16 5.14
N LYS A 113 36.47 19.69 3.99
CA LYS A 113 37.45 20.42 3.16
C LYS A 113 36.84 21.46 2.22
N GLY A 114 35.48 21.56 2.20
CA GLY A 114 34.76 22.38 1.24
C GLY A 114 34.52 21.62 -0.08
N LEU A 115 33.68 22.20 -0.94
CA LEU A 115 33.45 21.73 -2.30
C LEU A 115 33.56 22.92 -3.27
N ALA A 116 34.68 23.02 -3.96
CA ALA A 116 34.93 24.08 -4.94
C ALA A 116 34.00 23.97 -6.16
N VAL A 117 33.84 25.05 -6.88
CA VAL A 117 33.16 25.08 -8.19
C VAL A 117 33.84 24.10 -9.15
N GLY A 118 33.07 23.27 -9.84
CA GLY A 118 33.57 22.26 -10.77
C GLY A 118 34.13 20.99 -10.12
N ALA A 119 34.23 20.94 -8.77
CA ALA A 119 34.72 19.76 -8.05
C ALA A 119 33.62 18.74 -7.78
N SER A 120 34.02 17.48 -7.53
CA SER A 120 33.13 16.40 -7.09
C SER A 120 33.50 15.92 -5.69
N LEU A 121 32.50 15.56 -4.91
CA LEU A 121 32.60 14.96 -3.58
C LEU A 121 31.98 13.57 -3.63
N GLU A 122 32.76 12.55 -3.34
CA GLU A 122 32.27 11.19 -3.15
C GLU A 122 32.07 10.91 -1.67
N VAL A 123 30.90 10.41 -1.33
CA VAL A 123 30.48 10.04 0.03
C VAL A 123 30.16 8.56 0.06
N PRO A 124 31.11 7.68 0.44
CA PRO A 124 30.81 6.27 0.68
C PRO A 124 30.00 6.12 1.95
N TYR A 125 29.03 5.21 1.93
CA TYR A 125 28.19 4.86 3.09
C TYR A 125 27.70 3.42 2.98
N THR A 126 27.02 2.92 4.02
CA THR A 126 26.49 1.56 4.06
C THR A 126 25.00 1.56 4.33
N ALA A 127 24.31 0.48 3.93
CA ALA A 127 22.89 0.28 4.20
C ALA A 127 22.66 -0.94 5.11
N SER A 128 21.52 -0.99 5.77
CA SER A 128 21.10 -2.10 6.63
C SER A 128 20.69 -3.36 5.87
N ALA A 129 20.37 -3.25 4.57
CA ALA A 129 20.02 -4.37 3.70
C ALA A 129 20.38 -4.05 2.24
N SER A 130 20.42 -5.08 1.40
CA SER A 130 20.75 -4.96 -0.02
C SER A 130 19.87 -3.97 -0.77
N MET A 131 20.49 -3.25 -1.71
CA MET A 131 19.84 -2.33 -2.64
C MET A 131 20.17 -2.79 -4.07
N VAL A 132 19.18 -3.38 -4.76
CA VAL A 132 19.36 -4.06 -6.07
C VAL A 132 18.43 -3.51 -7.15
N SER A 133 17.69 -2.45 -6.85
CA SER A 133 16.74 -1.81 -7.77
C SER A 133 16.94 -0.30 -7.79
N TYR A 134 16.63 0.31 -8.93
CA TYR A 134 16.57 1.76 -9.03
C TYR A 134 15.57 2.37 -8.04
N THR A 135 14.45 1.70 -7.76
CA THR A 135 13.43 2.18 -6.83
C THR A 135 13.76 2.01 -5.36
N ASP A 136 14.91 1.41 -5.01
CA ASP A 136 15.48 1.49 -3.66
C ASP A 136 15.95 2.92 -3.33
N PHE A 137 16.17 3.75 -4.35
CA PHE A 137 16.53 5.16 -4.23
C PHE A 137 15.32 6.05 -4.48
N MET A 138 15.19 7.11 -3.69
CA MET A 138 14.04 7.99 -3.72
C MET A 138 14.36 9.33 -4.37
N PRO A 139 13.41 9.96 -5.10
CA PRO A 139 13.61 11.27 -5.71
C PRO A 139 13.62 12.42 -4.68
N ARG A 140 13.89 13.61 -5.17
CA ARG A 140 13.75 14.89 -4.47
C ARG A 140 14.62 15.03 -3.23
N ALA A 141 15.90 14.65 -3.36
CA ALA A 141 16.92 15.07 -2.41
C ALA A 141 17.04 16.60 -2.42
N PHE A 142 17.28 17.20 -1.26
CA PHE A 142 17.31 18.66 -1.17
C PHE A 142 18.41 19.17 -0.23
N ILE A 143 18.85 20.41 -0.47
CA ILE A 143 19.77 21.14 0.40
C ILE A 143 19.01 22.23 1.15
N THR A 144 19.36 22.44 2.40
CA THR A 144 18.83 23.53 3.21
C THR A 144 19.91 24.13 4.09
N GLN A 145 19.67 25.30 4.66
CA GLN A 145 20.48 25.97 5.67
C GLN A 145 19.57 26.68 6.67
N ALA A 146 20.00 26.80 7.90
CA ALA A 146 19.20 27.43 8.95
C ALA A 146 18.68 28.82 8.50
N GLY A 147 17.37 29.04 8.59
CA GLY A 147 16.69 30.29 8.21
C GLY A 147 16.47 30.50 6.72
N LEU A 148 16.82 29.54 5.87
CA LEU A 148 16.58 29.56 4.44
C LEU A 148 15.54 28.51 4.02
N ASN A 149 14.87 28.76 2.90
CA ASN A 149 13.97 27.79 2.28
C ASN A 149 14.79 26.66 1.64
N PRO A 150 14.37 25.39 1.79
CA PRO A 150 15.03 24.25 1.17
C PRO A 150 14.96 24.31 -0.37
N VAL A 151 15.96 23.74 -1.04
CA VAL A 151 16.06 23.69 -2.50
C VAL A 151 16.33 22.26 -2.93
N VAL A 152 15.46 21.72 -3.80
CA VAL A 152 15.62 20.39 -4.37
C VAL A 152 16.77 20.38 -5.38
N PHE A 153 17.60 19.32 -5.37
CA PHE A 153 18.57 19.10 -6.45
C PHE A 153 17.81 18.78 -7.73
N ALA A 154 17.97 19.64 -8.75
CA ALA A 154 17.12 19.62 -9.94
C ALA A 154 17.15 18.27 -10.69
N ASN A 155 18.31 17.59 -10.74
CA ASN A 155 18.41 16.28 -11.37
C ASN A 155 17.70 15.16 -10.61
N THR A 156 17.33 15.38 -9.35
CA THR A 156 16.58 14.40 -8.52
C THR A 156 15.08 14.70 -8.48
N ASP A 157 14.61 15.82 -9.04
CA ASP A 157 13.18 16.19 -9.08
C ASP A 157 12.47 15.54 -10.27
N THR A 158 12.45 14.22 -10.26
CA THR A 158 11.92 13.40 -11.35
C THR A 158 11.46 12.05 -10.81
N GLU A 159 10.47 11.43 -11.48
CA GLU A 159 10.11 10.02 -11.23
C GLU A 159 11.00 9.04 -12.02
N ASN A 160 11.81 9.52 -12.96
CA ASN A 160 12.81 8.69 -13.65
C ASN A 160 14.08 8.57 -12.80
N VAL A 161 14.13 7.57 -11.96
CA VAL A 161 15.24 7.36 -11.00
C VAL A 161 16.60 7.14 -11.68
N LYS A 162 16.65 6.76 -12.96
CA LYS A 162 17.90 6.65 -13.75
C LYS A 162 18.61 8.01 -13.96
N ASP A 163 17.89 9.12 -13.80
CA ASP A 163 18.48 10.47 -13.93
C ASP A 163 19.45 10.78 -12.78
N PHE A 164 19.29 10.10 -11.62
CA PHE A 164 20.12 10.34 -10.44
C PHE A 164 20.69 9.07 -9.80
N VAL A 165 20.48 7.90 -10.37
CA VAL A 165 21.06 6.63 -9.91
C VAL A 165 21.97 6.06 -10.99
N ASP A 166 23.18 5.67 -10.61
CA ASP A 166 24.14 5.07 -11.51
C ASP A 166 23.72 3.65 -11.93
N PRO A 167 24.07 3.22 -13.16
CA PRO A 167 23.65 1.92 -13.68
C PRO A 167 24.12 0.73 -12.84
N PHE A 168 23.23 -0.26 -12.70
CA PHE A 168 23.55 -1.57 -12.15
C PHE A 168 24.17 -2.43 -13.27
N THR A 169 25.45 -2.76 -13.16
CA THR A 169 26.20 -3.45 -14.23
C THR A 169 26.95 -4.69 -13.78
N LYS A 170 27.14 -4.88 -12.47
CA LYS A 170 27.93 -5.97 -11.91
C LYS A 170 27.08 -6.89 -11.05
N PRO A 171 27.42 -8.20 -10.97
CA PRO A 171 26.67 -9.16 -10.13
C PRO A 171 26.50 -8.70 -8.68
N GLU A 172 27.54 -8.11 -8.06
CA GLU A 172 27.50 -7.61 -6.68
C GLU A 172 26.57 -6.41 -6.48
N GLN A 173 26.13 -5.76 -7.57
CA GLN A 173 25.11 -4.72 -7.54
C GLN A 173 23.70 -5.28 -7.76
N LEU A 174 23.57 -6.32 -8.57
CA LEU A 174 22.31 -6.89 -9.07
C LEU A 174 21.69 -7.95 -8.15
N LEU A 175 22.51 -8.59 -7.32
CA LEU A 175 22.09 -9.70 -6.47
C LEU A 175 22.06 -9.27 -4.99
N ARG A 176 21.02 -9.73 -4.27
CA ARG A 176 20.99 -9.59 -2.82
C ARG A 176 22.02 -10.52 -2.17
N SER A 177 22.45 -10.17 -0.96
CA SER A 177 23.25 -11.05 -0.12
C SER A 177 22.63 -11.10 1.28
N GLY A 178 22.05 -12.23 1.63
CA GLY A 178 21.48 -12.48 2.95
C GLY A 178 22.47 -13.19 3.84
N GLY A 179 23.24 -12.46 4.68
CA GLY A 179 24.19 -13.07 5.60
C GLY A 179 25.36 -13.78 4.92
N GLY A 180 25.78 -13.33 3.75
CA GLY A 180 26.90 -13.89 3.00
C GLY A 180 26.51 -14.88 1.88
N ASN A 181 25.24 -15.25 1.77
CA ASN A 181 24.76 -16.11 0.69
C ASN A 181 24.11 -15.25 -0.41
N PRO A 182 24.63 -15.31 -1.66
CA PRO A 182 24.03 -14.59 -2.79
C PRO A 182 22.62 -15.07 -3.08
N ASP A 183 21.80 -14.18 -3.65
CA ASP A 183 20.48 -14.46 -4.17
C ASP A 183 20.53 -15.55 -5.24
N LEU A 184 19.70 -16.58 -5.11
CA LEU A 184 19.61 -17.69 -6.07
C LEU A 184 18.63 -17.39 -7.22
N TYR A 185 17.93 -16.28 -7.17
CA TYR A 185 17.14 -15.80 -8.30
C TYR A 185 18.07 -15.23 -9.37
N ALA A 186 17.93 -15.72 -10.60
CA ALA A 186 18.64 -15.14 -11.74
C ALA A 186 18.09 -13.75 -12.07
N VAL A 187 18.98 -12.85 -12.49
CA VAL A 187 18.56 -11.55 -13.02
C VAL A 187 17.84 -11.74 -14.34
N ALA A 188 16.64 -11.20 -14.45
CA ALA A 188 15.85 -11.28 -15.68
C ALA A 188 16.49 -10.44 -16.80
N THR A 189 16.54 -11.02 -18.00
CA THR A 189 17.02 -10.40 -19.23
C THR A 189 16.02 -10.67 -20.36
N ALA A 190 16.10 -9.96 -21.47
CA ALA A 190 15.27 -10.25 -22.64
C ALA A 190 15.38 -11.70 -23.12
N ALA A 191 16.59 -12.30 -23.00
CA ALA A 191 16.81 -13.69 -23.38
C ALA A 191 16.14 -14.68 -22.39
N THR A 192 16.23 -14.44 -21.08
CA THR A 192 15.57 -15.31 -20.10
C THR A 192 14.05 -15.17 -20.17
N ARG A 193 13.52 -13.96 -20.31
CA ARG A 193 12.06 -13.75 -20.52
C ARG A 193 11.54 -14.50 -21.73
N TYR A 194 12.26 -14.46 -22.86
CA TYR A 194 11.89 -15.19 -24.05
C TYR A 194 11.86 -16.70 -23.79
N GLN A 195 12.88 -17.25 -23.13
CA GLN A 195 12.96 -18.68 -22.81
C GLN A 195 11.86 -19.11 -21.84
N ASP A 196 11.64 -18.35 -20.78
CA ASP A 196 10.62 -18.63 -19.77
C ASP A 196 9.20 -18.65 -20.37
N ASN A 197 8.93 -17.77 -21.33
CA ASN A 197 7.63 -17.67 -21.99
C ASN A 197 7.50 -18.53 -23.26
N LEU A 198 8.58 -19.16 -23.73
CA LEU A 198 8.55 -19.89 -25.01
C LEU A 198 7.52 -21.04 -25.00
N ALA A 199 7.47 -21.83 -23.95
CA ALA A 199 6.52 -22.94 -23.82
C ALA A 199 5.06 -22.45 -23.76
N VAL A 200 4.82 -21.34 -23.05
CA VAL A 200 3.50 -20.70 -22.95
C VAL A 200 3.06 -20.18 -24.31
N ASN A 201 3.94 -19.47 -25.03
CA ASN A 201 3.67 -18.92 -26.35
C ASN A 201 3.38 -20.02 -27.38
N GLN A 202 4.16 -21.12 -27.36
CA GLN A 202 3.95 -22.26 -28.25
C GLN A 202 2.64 -23.02 -27.94
N ALA A 203 2.27 -23.14 -26.68
CA ALA A 203 1.01 -23.73 -26.28
C ALA A 203 -0.18 -22.84 -26.65
N SER A 204 -0.11 -21.56 -26.36
CA SER A 204 -1.15 -20.56 -26.65
C SER A 204 -1.46 -20.45 -28.13
N ALA A 205 -0.45 -20.50 -29.01
CA ALA A 205 -0.61 -20.40 -30.46
C ALA A 205 -1.45 -21.54 -31.07
N LYS A 206 -1.63 -22.64 -30.35
CA LYS A 206 -2.41 -23.80 -30.78
C LYS A 206 -3.85 -23.79 -30.28
N LEU A 207 -4.21 -22.83 -29.43
CA LEU A 207 -5.53 -22.76 -28.82
C LEU A 207 -6.50 -21.94 -29.65
N ASP A 208 -7.79 -22.22 -29.47
CA ASP A 208 -8.88 -21.43 -30.03
C ASP A 208 -8.90 -20.02 -29.35
N ALA A 209 -8.68 -18.99 -30.17
CA ALA A 209 -8.65 -17.60 -29.74
C ALA A 209 -10.04 -16.96 -29.50
N SER A 210 -11.13 -17.76 -29.65
CA SER A 210 -12.48 -17.24 -29.39
C SER A 210 -12.60 -16.72 -27.96
N PRO A 211 -13.36 -15.61 -27.72
CA PRO A 211 -13.43 -14.98 -26.41
C PRO A 211 -14.06 -15.93 -25.38
N LYS A 212 -13.42 -16.03 -24.21
CA LYS A 212 -13.90 -16.78 -23.04
C LYS A 212 -14.28 -15.81 -21.92
N ILE A 213 -15.21 -16.23 -21.07
CA ILE A 213 -15.58 -15.48 -19.87
C ILE A 213 -14.42 -15.53 -18.85
N ILE A 214 -14.03 -14.38 -18.33
CA ILE A 214 -13.07 -14.23 -17.24
C ILE A 214 -13.71 -13.33 -16.16
N PRO A 215 -13.68 -13.75 -14.88
CA PRO A 215 -13.25 -15.04 -14.33
C PRO A 215 -14.05 -16.23 -14.88
N THR A 216 -13.38 -17.40 -14.94
CA THR A 216 -13.95 -18.63 -15.48
C THR A 216 -15.18 -19.05 -14.68
N PRO A 217 -16.35 -19.29 -15.31
CA PRO A 217 -17.54 -19.77 -14.63
C PRO A 217 -17.37 -21.18 -14.04
N LEU A 218 -18.15 -21.48 -13.00
CA LEU A 218 -18.18 -22.82 -12.39
C LEU A 218 -18.47 -23.90 -13.41
N GLU A 219 -19.48 -23.66 -14.26
CA GLU A 219 -19.79 -24.50 -15.40
C GLU A 219 -20.10 -23.63 -16.62
N VAL A 220 -19.46 -23.90 -17.75
CA VAL A 220 -19.74 -23.23 -19.03
C VAL A 220 -19.68 -24.20 -20.19
N LYS A 221 -20.67 -24.12 -21.10
CA LYS A 221 -20.72 -24.91 -22.33
C LYS A 221 -20.87 -23.97 -23.53
N TYR A 222 -19.77 -23.79 -24.26
CA TYR A 222 -19.79 -23.08 -25.54
C TYR A 222 -20.42 -23.95 -26.61
N ARG A 223 -21.31 -23.35 -27.41
CA ARG A 223 -22.07 -24.02 -28.49
C ARG A 223 -21.54 -23.55 -29.85
N LYS A 224 -21.84 -24.29 -30.90
CA LYS A 224 -21.54 -23.89 -32.28
C LYS A 224 -22.40 -22.67 -32.67
N GLY A 225 -21.78 -21.71 -33.33
CA GLY A 225 -22.43 -20.51 -33.84
C GLY A 225 -22.28 -19.30 -32.91
N ASN A 226 -22.37 -18.17 -33.52
CA ASN A 226 -22.29 -16.85 -32.85
C ASN A 226 -23.60 -16.10 -33.03
N VAL A 227 -23.83 -15.12 -32.19
CA VAL A 227 -24.91 -14.15 -32.30
C VAL A 227 -24.35 -12.74 -32.44
N THR A 228 -24.94 -11.93 -33.29
CA THR A 228 -24.57 -10.52 -33.45
C THR A 228 -25.34 -9.70 -32.41
N LEU A 229 -24.62 -9.02 -31.52
CA LEU A 229 -25.17 -8.04 -30.59
C LEU A 229 -25.04 -6.64 -31.23
N ASP A 230 -26.15 -5.98 -31.49
CA ASP A 230 -26.28 -4.68 -32.16
C ASP A 230 -27.48 -3.89 -31.61
N SER A 231 -27.82 -2.79 -32.22
CA SER A 231 -28.95 -1.92 -31.81
C SER A 231 -30.34 -2.53 -31.97
N SER A 232 -30.49 -3.71 -32.59
CA SER A 232 -31.76 -4.43 -32.69
C SER A 232 -32.18 -5.12 -31.37
N TRP A 233 -31.25 -5.19 -30.37
CA TRP A 233 -31.52 -5.80 -29.10
C TRP A 233 -32.15 -4.84 -28.11
N GLN A 234 -32.97 -5.39 -27.21
CA GLN A 234 -33.58 -4.61 -26.09
C GLN A 234 -33.33 -5.32 -24.77
N ILE A 235 -32.95 -4.55 -23.76
CA ILE A 235 -32.82 -5.06 -22.38
C ILE A 235 -34.20 -5.04 -21.74
N ARG A 236 -34.59 -6.17 -21.15
CA ARG A 236 -35.77 -6.34 -20.28
C ARG A 236 -35.31 -6.72 -18.90
N HIS A 237 -35.73 -5.96 -17.88
CA HIS A 237 -35.26 -6.19 -16.53
C HIS A 237 -36.40 -6.16 -15.51
N ALA A 238 -36.29 -6.97 -14.45
CA ALA A 238 -37.13 -6.85 -13.28
C ALA A 238 -36.95 -5.46 -12.64
N GLY A 239 -38.01 -4.86 -12.11
CA GLY A 239 -38.00 -3.47 -11.62
C GLY A 239 -36.89 -3.20 -10.59
N ARG A 240 -36.57 -4.18 -9.76
CA ARG A 240 -35.49 -4.10 -8.74
C ARG A 240 -34.07 -4.06 -9.36
N LEU A 241 -33.89 -4.34 -10.63
CA LEU A 241 -32.62 -4.37 -11.36
C LEU A 241 -32.41 -3.14 -12.25
N SER A 242 -33.10 -2.05 -11.99
CA SER A 242 -32.98 -0.84 -12.84
C SER A 242 -31.57 -0.24 -12.83
N SER A 243 -30.86 -0.33 -11.70
CA SER A 243 -29.46 0.13 -11.57
C SER A 243 -28.51 -0.71 -12.42
N GLU A 244 -28.63 -2.03 -12.32
CA GLU A 244 -27.82 -2.99 -13.08
C GLU A 244 -28.10 -2.89 -14.60
N ALA A 245 -29.36 -2.71 -14.98
CA ALA A 245 -29.72 -2.51 -16.38
C ALA A 245 -29.19 -1.19 -16.94
N LYS A 246 -29.20 -0.12 -16.14
CA LYS A 246 -28.59 1.17 -16.51
C LYS A 246 -27.10 1.01 -16.73
N TYR A 247 -26.39 0.41 -15.76
CA TYR A 247 -24.96 0.11 -15.89
C TYR A 247 -24.67 -0.69 -17.15
N PHE A 248 -25.43 -1.75 -17.42
CA PHE A 248 -25.27 -2.58 -18.62
C PHE A 248 -25.44 -1.78 -19.92
N THR A 249 -26.48 -0.94 -19.98
CA THR A 249 -26.73 -0.06 -21.14
C THR A 249 -25.57 0.89 -21.37
N GLU A 250 -25.01 1.48 -20.31
CA GLU A 250 -23.88 2.41 -20.37
C GLU A 250 -22.61 1.71 -20.86
N GLN A 251 -22.33 0.48 -20.37
CA GLN A 251 -21.19 -0.32 -20.83
C GLN A 251 -21.31 -0.76 -22.29
N LEU A 252 -22.49 -1.19 -22.73
CA LEU A 252 -22.74 -1.51 -24.13
C LEU A 252 -22.58 -0.28 -25.04
N LYS A 253 -23.08 0.87 -24.59
CA LYS A 253 -22.89 2.13 -25.32
C LYS A 253 -21.41 2.52 -25.42
N ALA A 254 -20.64 2.33 -24.35
CA ALA A 254 -19.19 2.55 -24.40
C ALA A 254 -18.48 1.60 -25.37
N ALA A 255 -18.97 0.37 -25.53
CA ALA A 255 -18.52 -0.59 -26.55
C ALA A 255 -19.03 -0.29 -27.96
N GLY A 256 -19.87 0.77 -28.16
CA GLY A 256 -20.41 1.18 -29.45
C GLY A 256 -21.81 0.66 -29.77
N VAL A 257 -22.42 -0.15 -28.91
CA VAL A 257 -23.75 -0.73 -29.12
C VAL A 257 -24.80 0.04 -28.31
N THR A 258 -25.71 0.73 -28.99
CA THR A 258 -26.81 1.44 -28.33
C THR A 258 -28.06 0.55 -28.28
N VAL A 259 -28.46 0.14 -27.08
CA VAL A 259 -29.68 -0.64 -26.84
C VAL A 259 -30.65 0.13 -25.96
N SER A 260 -31.95 -0.13 -26.11
CA SER A 260 -32.96 0.39 -25.17
C SER A 260 -33.11 -0.56 -23.97
N ALA A 261 -33.47 0.01 -22.80
CA ALA A 261 -33.80 -0.78 -21.62
C ALA A 261 -35.23 -0.41 -21.13
N ALA A 262 -36.02 -1.41 -20.74
CA ALA A 262 -37.30 -1.23 -20.17
C ALA A 262 -37.63 -2.33 -19.15
N ALA A 263 -38.59 -2.04 -18.26
CA ALA A 263 -39.08 -3.05 -17.31
C ALA A 263 -39.72 -4.25 -18.05
N ASP A 264 -39.69 -5.42 -17.43
CA ASP A 264 -40.08 -6.72 -18.01
C ASP A 264 -41.54 -6.78 -18.44
N HIS A 265 -42.43 -6.02 -17.80
CA HIS A 265 -43.87 -5.94 -18.14
C HIS A 265 -44.15 -5.15 -19.45
N VAL A 266 -43.15 -4.49 -20.04
CA VAL A 266 -43.31 -3.77 -21.29
C VAL A 266 -43.12 -4.73 -22.46
N ALA A 267 -44.05 -4.74 -23.43
CA ALA A 267 -43.92 -5.63 -24.60
C ALA A 267 -42.61 -5.39 -25.36
N ALA A 268 -41.97 -6.46 -25.74
CA ALA A 268 -40.72 -6.43 -26.50
C ALA A 268 -40.99 -6.67 -27.99
N THR A 269 -40.24 -5.95 -28.82
CA THR A 269 -40.20 -6.23 -30.26
C THR A 269 -38.73 -6.46 -30.65
N GLY A 270 -38.44 -7.69 -31.21
CA GLY A 270 -37.07 -8.04 -31.64
C GLY A 270 -36.33 -8.92 -30.64
N LYS A 271 -35.01 -8.86 -30.71
CA LYS A 271 -34.11 -9.67 -29.86
C LYS A 271 -34.04 -9.13 -28.45
N ILE A 272 -34.00 -10.01 -27.48
CA ILE A 272 -34.16 -9.64 -26.06
C ILE A 272 -32.96 -10.07 -25.23
N ILE A 273 -32.47 -9.14 -24.41
CA ILE A 273 -31.61 -9.42 -23.25
C ILE A 273 -32.48 -9.36 -21.99
N GLU A 274 -32.82 -10.50 -21.44
CA GLU A 274 -33.62 -10.59 -20.23
C GLU A 274 -32.75 -10.67 -18.98
N VAL A 275 -32.95 -9.77 -18.03
CA VAL A 275 -32.22 -9.74 -16.76
C VAL A 275 -33.23 -9.83 -15.61
N LYS A 276 -33.13 -10.89 -14.82
CA LYS A 276 -34.06 -11.18 -13.73
C LYS A 276 -33.39 -11.82 -12.53
N VAL A 277 -34.13 -11.92 -11.44
CA VAL A 277 -33.73 -12.59 -10.19
C VAL A 277 -34.66 -13.76 -9.92
N ASP A 278 -34.05 -14.89 -9.57
CA ASP A 278 -34.74 -16.07 -9.08
C ASP A 278 -34.17 -16.48 -7.71
N PRO A 279 -34.84 -16.16 -6.61
CA PRO A 279 -34.38 -16.53 -5.26
C PRO A 279 -34.33 -18.03 -4.97
N SER A 280 -34.82 -18.88 -5.86
CA SER A 280 -34.71 -20.34 -5.73
C SER A 280 -33.29 -20.86 -6.04
N ILE A 281 -32.43 -20.04 -6.61
CA ILE A 281 -31.01 -20.33 -6.76
C ILE A 281 -30.35 -20.20 -5.38
N GLU A 282 -29.92 -21.32 -4.80
CA GLU A 282 -29.52 -21.41 -3.38
C GLU A 282 -28.29 -20.59 -3.01
N LYS A 283 -27.28 -20.53 -3.93
CA LYS A 283 -26.03 -19.81 -3.65
C LYS A 283 -26.22 -18.30 -3.86
N THR A 284 -25.80 -17.51 -2.90
CA THR A 284 -25.72 -16.05 -3.06
C THR A 284 -24.75 -15.65 -4.16
N GLU A 285 -24.98 -14.50 -4.79
CA GLU A 285 -24.15 -13.97 -5.88
C GLU A 285 -24.06 -14.91 -7.13
N ALA A 286 -24.87 -15.96 -7.17
CA ALA A 286 -24.91 -16.93 -8.28
C ALA A 286 -25.73 -16.39 -9.46
N TYR A 287 -25.45 -16.91 -10.65
CA TYR A 287 -26.24 -16.62 -11.84
C TYR A 287 -26.25 -17.79 -12.85
N ASN A 288 -27.29 -17.79 -13.68
CA ASN A 288 -27.35 -18.58 -14.89
C ASN A 288 -27.35 -17.64 -16.10
N LEU A 289 -26.54 -17.94 -17.11
CA LEU A 289 -26.46 -17.21 -18.37
C LEU A 289 -26.72 -18.15 -19.54
N THR A 290 -27.61 -17.73 -20.45
CA THR A 290 -27.85 -18.41 -21.71
C THR A 290 -27.78 -17.40 -22.85
N ILE A 291 -26.94 -17.67 -23.85
CA ILE A 291 -26.85 -16.89 -25.09
C ILE A 291 -27.25 -17.76 -26.26
N THR A 292 -28.35 -17.40 -26.95
CA THR A 292 -28.88 -18.03 -28.17
C THR A 292 -28.90 -17.01 -29.33
N ALA A 293 -29.32 -17.42 -30.50
CA ALA A 293 -29.36 -16.56 -31.68
C ALA A 293 -30.24 -15.30 -31.57
N ASP A 294 -31.27 -15.35 -30.70
CA ASP A 294 -32.31 -14.34 -30.59
C ASP A 294 -32.59 -13.89 -29.14
N LYS A 295 -32.00 -14.56 -28.15
CA LYS A 295 -32.21 -14.26 -26.74
C LYS A 295 -30.94 -14.44 -25.92
N ILE A 296 -30.69 -13.45 -25.04
CA ILE A 296 -29.73 -13.54 -23.95
C ILE A 296 -30.53 -13.52 -22.65
N THR A 297 -30.34 -14.53 -21.79
CA THR A 297 -31.04 -14.62 -20.49
C THR A 297 -30.03 -14.65 -19.37
N ILE A 298 -30.15 -13.70 -18.43
CA ILE A 298 -29.36 -13.59 -17.22
C ILE A 298 -30.29 -13.72 -16.02
N VAL A 299 -30.09 -14.75 -15.20
CA VAL A 299 -30.89 -15.02 -14.00
C VAL A 299 -29.97 -15.06 -12.79
N GLY A 300 -29.99 -14.02 -11.97
CA GLY A 300 -29.23 -13.99 -10.72
C GLY A 300 -30.01 -14.58 -9.54
N SER A 301 -29.32 -15.12 -8.54
CA SER A 301 -29.91 -15.49 -7.25
C SER A 301 -30.39 -14.24 -6.48
N ASP A 302 -29.70 -13.13 -6.73
CA ASP A 302 -29.88 -11.81 -6.16
C ASP A 302 -29.41 -10.74 -7.15
N ASN A 303 -29.44 -9.46 -6.74
CA ASN A 303 -29.00 -8.37 -7.60
C ASN A 303 -27.51 -8.48 -7.97
N ALA A 304 -26.66 -8.90 -7.03
CA ALA A 304 -25.24 -9.08 -7.28
C ALA A 304 -25.00 -10.22 -8.29
N GLY A 305 -25.69 -11.33 -8.15
CA GLY A 305 -25.63 -12.43 -9.13
C GLY A 305 -26.06 -11.98 -10.52
N ALA A 306 -27.14 -11.22 -10.64
CA ALA A 306 -27.56 -10.64 -11.92
C ALA A 306 -26.49 -9.70 -12.51
N PHE A 307 -25.86 -8.86 -11.68
CA PHE A 307 -24.76 -8.00 -12.07
C PHE A 307 -23.55 -8.82 -12.59
N TYR A 308 -23.20 -9.91 -11.92
CA TYR A 308 -22.07 -10.76 -12.37
C TYR A 308 -22.40 -11.52 -13.66
N GLY A 309 -23.67 -11.86 -13.89
CA GLY A 309 -24.12 -12.35 -15.19
C GLY A 309 -23.96 -11.32 -16.30
N ILE A 310 -24.25 -10.06 -16.02
CA ILE A 310 -23.99 -8.91 -16.92
C ILE A 310 -22.48 -8.80 -17.21
N GLN A 311 -21.63 -8.85 -16.17
CA GLN A 311 -20.18 -8.82 -16.36
C GLN A 311 -19.67 -9.96 -17.23
N SER A 312 -20.28 -11.13 -17.16
CA SER A 312 -19.93 -12.27 -18.02
C SER A 312 -20.26 -12.02 -19.48
N VAL A 313 -21.37 -11.36 -19.80
CA VAL A 313 -21.68 -10.93 -21.18
C VAL A 313 -20.66 -9.88 -21.65
N LEU A 314 -20.37 -8.88 -20.82
CA LEU A 314 -19.39 -7.81 -21.13
C LEU A 314 -17.97 -8.36 -21.28
N SER A 315 -17.62 -9.41 -20.55
CA SER A 315 -16.32 -10.09 -20.66
C SER A 315 -16.07 -10.67 -22.06
N LEU A 316 -17.12 -11.07 -22.77
CA LEU A 316 -17.03 -11.62 -24.12
C LEU A 316 -16.81 -10.56 -25.21
N LEU A 317 -17.05 -9.28 -24.92
CA LEU A 317 -16.85 -8.19 -25.88
C LEU A 317 -15.35 -7.95 -26.10
N PRO A 318 -14.93 -7.62 -27.34
CA PRO A 318 -13.58 -7.18 -27.63
C PRO A 318 -13.35 -5.74 -27.12
N ALA A 319 -12.10 -5.30 -27.11
CA ALA A 319 -11.72 -3.92 -26.81
C ALA A 319 -12.16 -2.92 -27.90
N GLN A 320 -12.29 -3.37 -29.12
CA GLN A 320 -12.64 -2.52 -30.26
C GLN A 320 -14.07 -2.00 -30.13
N VAL A 321 -14.24 -0.69 -30.20
CA VAL A 321 -15.56 -0.05 -30.24
C VAL A 321 -16.20 -0.29 -31.61
N SER A 322 -17.41 -0.86 -31.62
CA SER A 322 -18.14 -1.17 -32.85
C SER A 322 -19.65 -1.11 -32.60
N SER A 323 -20.43 -0.74 -33.62
CA SER A 323 -21.90 -0.77 -33.56
C SER A 323 -22.47 -2.21 -33.51
N SER A 324 -21.63 -3.24 -33.68
CA SER A 324 -22.02 -4.64 -33.56
C SER A 324 -20.85 -5.51 -33.09
N HIS A 325 -21.14 -6.53 -32.28
CA HIS A 325 -20.17 -7.49 -31.78
C HIS A 325 -20.67 -8.92 -31.98
N SER A 326 -19.74 -9.84 -32.27
CA SER A 326 -20.03 -11.26 -32.38
C SER A 326 -19.80 -11.94 -31.03
N LEU A 327 -20.84 -12.54 -30.44
CA LEU A 327 -20.75 -13.27 -29.17
C LEU A 327 -20.92 -14.76 -29.42
N PRO A 328 -20.19 -15.66 -28.74
CA PRO A 328 -20.43 -17.10 -28.82
C PRO A 328 -21.76 -17.47 -28.18
N GLN A 329 -22.46 -18.43 -28.73
CA GLN A 329 -23.60 -19.06 -28.07
C GLN A 329 -23.08 -19.96 -26.93
N LEU A 330 -23.72 -19.88 -25.76
CA LEU A 330 -23.30 -20.64 -24.60
C LEU A 330 -24.41 -20.79 -23.55
N THR A 331 -24.18 -21.70 -22.62
CA THR A 331 -24.86 -21.75 -21.34
C THR A 331 -23.81 -21.77 -20.22
N ALA A 332 -24.02 -21.00 -19.17
CA ALA A 332 -23.18 -21.00 -17.97
C ALA A 332 -24.06 -21.06 -16.71
N SER A 333 -23.63 -21.84 -15.73
CA SER A 333 -24.12 -21.80 -14.37
C SER A 333 -22.93 -21.47 -13.46
N ASP A 334 -23.06 -20.42 -12.65
CA ASP A 334 -21.91 -19.84 -12.00
C ASP A 334 -22.23 -19.32 -10.60
N ALA A 335 -21.25 -19.38 -9.73
CA ALA A 335 -21.26 -18.84 -8.39
C ALA A 335 -19.84 -18.61 -7.91
N PRO A 336 -19.57 -17.61 -7.05
CA PRO A 336 -18.24 -17.36 -6.54
C PRO A 336 -17.75 -18.51 -5.66
N ARG A 337 -16.44 -18.75 -5.69
CA ARG A 337 -15.74 -19.65 -4.77
C ARG A 337 -15.75 -19.10 -3.34
N TYR A 338 -15.48 -17.80 -3.19
CA TYR A 338 -15.38 -17.10 -1.92
C TYR A 338 -16.32 -15.91 -1.85
N THR A 339 -16.79 -15.63 -0.64
CA THR A 339 -17.61 -14.43 -0.34
C THR A 339 -16.76 -13.15 -0.23
N TRP A 340 -15.47 -13.29 0.12
CA TRP A 340 -14.52 -12.18 0.13
C TRP A 340 -13.55 -12.31 -1.04
N ARG A 341 -13.65 -11.40 -1.99
CA ARG A 341 -12.78 -11.30 -3.17
C ARG A 341 -12.28 -9.88 -3.22
N GLY A 342 -11.08 -9.66 -2.62
CA GLY A 342 -10.64 -8.32 -2.26
C GLY A 342 -9.46 -7.79 -3.02
N MET A 343 -9.37 -6.46 -3.04
CA MET A 343 -8.18 -5.71 -3.39
C MET A 343 -7.94 -4.63 -2.34
N HIS A 344 -6.75 -4.62 -1.76
CA HIS A 344 -6.28 -3.60 -0.82
C HIS A 344 -5.54 -2.51 -1.60
N TYR A 345 -5.71 -1.27 -1.15
CA TYR A 345 -5.07 -0.09 -1.71
C TYR A 345 -4.55 0.81 -0.59
N ASP A 346 -3.21 0.94 -0.51
CA ASP A 346 -2.54 1.87 0.40
C ASP A 346 -2.50 3.27 -0.20
N MET A 347 -3.16 4.21 0.45
CA MET A 347 -3.05 5.64 0.14
C MET A 347 -2.38 6.42 1.28
N GLY A 348 -2.08 5.77 2.38
CA GLY A 348 -1.39 6.34 3.52
C GLY A 348 0.04 6.76 3.17
N ARG A 349 0.82 5.87 2.54
CA ARG A 349 2.20 6.18 2.14
C ARG A 349 2.26 7.22 1.05
N ASN A 350 1.53 7.02 -0.04
CA ASN A 350 1.42 8.02 -1.11
C ASN A 350 -0.04 8.12 -1.56
N PHE A 351 -0.60 9.32 -1.50
CA PHE A 351 -1.96 9.59 -1.91
C PHE A 351 -2.07 9.66 -3.44
N HIS A 352 -3.09 9.05 -3.98
CA HIS A 352 -3.50 9.18 -5.37
C HIS A 352 -4.93 9.73 -5.45
N SER A 353 -5.24 10.41 -6.55
CA SER A 353 -6.54 11.08 -6.70
C SER A 353 -7.71 10.09 -6.67
N LYS A 354 -8.90 10.62 -6.39
CA LYS A 354 -10.15 9.87 -6.41
C LYS A 354 -10.37 9.12 -7.73
N GLU A 355 -9.97 9.71 -8.84
CA GLU A 355 -10.12 9.13 -10.18
C GLU A 355 -9.36 7.81 -10.33
N VAL A 356 -8.19 7.68 -9.72
CA VAL A 356 -7.42 6.40 -9.69
C VAL A 356 -8.23 5.33 -8.95
N THR A 357 -8.83 5.69 -7.81
CA THR A 357 -9.67 4.77 -7.03
C THR A 357 -10.94 4.38 -7.78
N LEU A 358 -11.60 5.33 -8.45
CA LEU A 358 -12.80 5.03 -9.26
C LEU A 358 -12.47 4.09 -10.43
N ARG A 359 -11.32 4.27 -11.10
CA ARG A 359 -10.86 3.32 -12.13
C ARG A 359 -10.59 1.94 -11.57
N LEU A 360 -9.95 1.83 -10.40
CA LEU A 360 -9.75 0.55 -9.73
C LEU A 360 -11.08 -0.15 -9.42
N ILE A 361 -12.06 0.58 -8.87
CA ILE A 361 -13.41 0.04 -8.60
C ILE A 361 -14.06 -0.49 -9.87
N GLU A 362 -13.94 0.23 -10.98
CA GLU A 362 -14.48 -0.22 -12.28
C GLU A 362 -13.81 -1.53 -12.75
N GLN A 363 -12.49 -1.64 -12.63
CA GLN A 363 -11.79 -2.89 -12.99
C GLN A 363 -12.14 -4.03 -12.03
N MET A 364 -12.25 -3.77 -10.74
CA MET A 364 -12.71 -4.76 -9.76
C MET A 364 -14.09 -5.30 -10.12
N ALA A 365 -15.01 -4.42 -10.50
CA ALA A 365 -16.36 -4.79 -10.94
C ALA A 365 -16.36 -5.70 -12.17
N ARG A 366 -15.53 -5.39 -13.19
CA ARG A 366 -15.39 -6.17 -14.43
C ARG A 366 -14.97 -7.61 -14.16
N TYR A 367 -14.10 -7.81 -13.16
CA TYR A 367 -13.59 -9.13 -12.78
C TYR A 367 -14.26 -9.72 -11.55
N LYS A 368 -15.42 -9.19 -11.14
CA LYS A 368 -16.27 -9.72 -10.06
C LYS A 368 -15.60 -9.75 -8.67
N LEU A 369 -14.64 -8.85 -8.42
CA LEU A 369 -14.14 -8.56 -7.09
C LEU A 369 -15.17 -7.71 -6.36
N ASN A 370 -15.35 -7.93 -5.03
CA ASN A 370 -16.43 -7.32 -4.29
C ASN A 370 -16.03 -6.62 -2.98
N LYS A 371 -14.73 -6.57 -2.64
CA LYS A 371 -14.24 -5.90 -1.43
C LYS A 371 -13.07 -4.98 -1.78
N LEU A 372 -13.24 -3.69 -1.60
CA LEU A 372 -12.16 -2.70 -1.69
C LEU A 372 -11.71 -2.33 -0.29
N HIS A 373 -10.54 -2.79 0.09
CA HIS A 373 -9.92 -2.46 1.36
C HIS A 373 -9.08 -1.20 1.20
N LEU A 374 -9.54 -0.08 1.75
CA LEU A 374 -8.85 1.19 1.71
C LEU A 374 -8.03 1.42 2.97
N HIS A 375 -6.72 1.37 2.83
CA HIS A 375 -5.75 1.68 3.87
C HIS A 375 -5.54 3.21 3.92
N LEU A 376 -6.36 3.88 4.74
CA LEU A 376 -6.56 5.34 4.73
C LEU A 376 -5.53 6.11 5.54
N THR A 377 -4.79 5.43 6.41
CA THR A 377 -3.90 6.10 7.39
C THR A 377 -2.63 5.29 7.62
N GLU A 378 -1.52 6.02 7.77
CA GLU A 378 -0.20 5.47 7.99
C GLU A 378 0.69 6.44 8.77
N ASP A 379 1.96 6.08 8.95
CA ASP A 379 2.97 6.97 9.51
C ASP A 379 3.17 8.22 8.65
N GLU A 380 3.09 8.05 7.33
CA GLU A 380 3.37 9.06 6.32
C GLU A 380 2.15 9.87 5.89
N GLY A 381 0.94 9.49 6.32
CA GLY A 381 -0.23 10.28 5.95
C GLY A 381 -1.56 9.81 6.51
N TRP A 382 -2.44 10.77 6.71
CA TRP A 382 -3.86 10.60 7.00
C TRP A 382 -4.68 11.07 5.80
N ARG A 383 -5.52 10.21 5.21
CA ARG A 383 -6.07 10.45 3.86
C ARG A 383 -7.59 10.64 3.80
N LEU A 384 -8.24 10.92 4.93
CA LEU A 384 -9.67 11.14 4.98
C LEU A 384 -10.02 12.32 5.87
N GLU A 385 -10.80 13.26 5.35
CA GLU A 385 -11.36 14.35 6.14
C GLU A 385 -12.31 13.80 7.21
N ILE A 386 -12.07 14.19 8.48
CA ILE A 386 -12.94 13.84 9.62
C ILE A 386 -13.54 15.13 10.17
N PRO A 387 -14.87 15.33 10.06
CA PRO A 387 -15.54 16.51 10.59
C PRO A 387 -15.21 16.75 12.06
N GLY A 388 -14.77 17.97 12.37
CA GLY A 388 -14.38 18.39 13.73
C GLY A 388 -12.93 18.08 14.11
N LEU A 389 -12.15 17.43 13.25
CA LEU A 389 -10.71 17.15 13.45
C LEU A 389 -9.91 17.63 12.22
N PRO A 390 -9.88 18.92 11.91
CA PRO A 390 -9.27 19.44 10.69
C PRO A 390 -7.74 19.17 10.65
N GLU A 391 -7.08 19.08 11.79
CA GLU A 391 -5.65 18.85 11.86
C GLU A 391 -5.22 17.51 11.25
N LEU A 392 -6.12 16.52 11.21
CA LEU A 392 -5.86 15.24 10.54
C LEU A 392 -5.55 15.40 9.04
N THR A 393 -6.17 16.40 8.39
CA THR A 393 -5.89 16.69 6.97
C THR A 393 -5.01 17.92 6.78
N ASP A 394 -5.16 18.95 7.62
CA ASP A 394 -4.34 20.15 7.52
C ASP A 394 -2.84 19.88 7.81
N VAL A 395 -2.55 18.97 8.72
CA VAL A 395 -1.19 18.53 9.06
C VAL A 395 -0.92 17.13 8.52
N GLY A 396 -1.77 16.17 8.87
CA GLY A 396 -1.55 14.75 8.61
C GLY A 396 -1.66 14.32 7.15
N ALA A 397 -2.27 15.12 6.27
CA ALA A 397 -2.34 14.78 4.84
C ALA A 397 -1.23 15.42 4.00
N HIS A 398 -0.32 16.13 4.62
CA HIS A 398 0.75 16.84 3.93
C HIS A 398 2.11 16.54 4.56
N ARG A 399 3.11 16.28 3.72
CA ARG A 399 4.51 16.17 4.09
C ARG A 399 5.26 17.38 3.56
N CYS A 400 6.15 17.95 4.36
CA CYS A 400 7.05 19.01 3.98
C CYS A 400 8.28 19.05 4.91
N PHE A 401 9.20 19.98 4.70
CA PHE A 401 10.33 20.14 5.61
C PHE A 401 9.96 21.06 6.79
N ASP A 402 9.31 20.49 7.78
CA ASP A 402 9.00 21.14 9.07
C ASP A 402 9.42 20.19 10.19
N LEU A 403 10.58 20.41 10.78
CA LEU A 403 11.11 19.59 11.88
C LEU A 403 10.26 19.67 13.17
N THR A 404 9.34 20.62 13.27
CA THR A 404 8.41 20.76 14.40
C THR A 404 7.08 20.04 14.18
N GLU A 405 6.78 19.68 12.95
CA GLU A 405 5.55 19.01 12.52
C GLU A 405 4.25 19.70 12.98
N GLN A 406 4.30 21.03 13.10
CA GLN A 406 3.13 21.83 13.45
C GLN A 406 2.28 22.21 12.23
N SER A 407 2.86 22.25 11.04
CA SER A 407 2.20 22.64 9.78
C SER A 407 2.03 21.49 8.80
N CYS A 408 2.87 20.49 8.87
CA CYS A 408 2.86 19.29 8.04
C CYS A 408 3.66 18.19 8.74
N LEU A 409 3.49 16.96 8.30
CA LEU A 409 4.37 15.86 8.69
C LEU A 409 5.76 16.04 8.07
N LEU A 410 6.77 15.48 8.71
CA LEU A 410 8.12 15.44 8.17
C LEU A 410 8.14 14.70 6.84
N THR A 411 8.88 15.24 5.86
CA THR A 411 8.97 14.66 4.52
C THR A 411 9.49 13.23 4.53
N GLN A 412 8.87 12.37 3.75
CA GLN A 412 9.15 10.93 3.60
C GLN A 412 8.94 10.50 2.14
N LEU A 413 9.49 9.35 1.77
CA LEU A 413 9.21 8.61 0.53
C LEU A 413 9.36 9.45 -0.76
N GLY A 414 10.34 10.36 -0.76
CA GLY A 414 10.63 11.16 -1.94
C GLY A 414 9.60 12.24 -2.27
N THR A 415 8.77 12.67 -1.31
CA THR A 415 7.84 13.79 -1.50
C THR A 415 8.59 15.11 -1.72
N GLY A 416 9.80 15.25 -1.17
CA GLY A 416 10.56 16.51 -1.18
C GLY A 416 10.14 17.47 -0.06
N PRO A 417 10.75 18.66 -0.01
CA PRO A 417 10.58 19.58 1.11
C PRO A 417 9.32 20.45 1.07
N HIS A 418 8.58 20.44 -0.04
CA HIS A 418 7.47 21.35 -0.26
C HIS A 418 6.11 20.70 -0.02
N ARG A 419 5.18 21.45 0.60
CA ARG A 419 3.84 20.98 0.96
C ARG A 419 2.99 20.51 -0.24
N ASN A 420 3.28 20.97 -1.45
CA ASN A 420 2.61 20.55 -2.68
C ASN A 420 3.31 19.39 -3.40
N GLY A 421 4.22 18.68 -2.74
CA GLY A 421 4.92 17.52 -3.29
C GLY A 421 3.98 16.34 -3.60
N SER A 422 4.49 15.39 -4.40
CA SER A 422 3.76 14.16 -4.74
C SER A 422 3.44 13.32 -3.50
N GLY A 423 2.37 12.55 -3.56
CA GLY A 423 1.93 11.70 -2.45
C GLY A 423 1.19 12.43 -1.34
N ASN A 424 1.06 13.76 -1.40
CA ASN A 424 0.24 14.57 -0.50
C ASN A 424 -1.20 14.65 -1.00
N GLY A 425 -2.14 14.78 -0.07
CA GLY A 425 -3.56 14.90 -0.35
C GLY A 425 -4.44 14.00 0.52
N TYR A 426 -5.72 14.11 0.33
CA TYR A 426 -6.74 13.35 1.08
C TYR A 426 -8.06 13.34 0.32
N TYR A 427 -8.95 12.43 0.68
CA TYR A 427 -10.35 12.50 0.28
C TYR A 427 -11.13 13.45 1.19
N SER A 428 -11.80 14.42 0.61
CA SER A 428 -12.85 15.15 1.32
C SER A 428 -13.99 14.20 1.70
N THR A 429 -14.83 14.61 2.64
CA THR A 429 -16.08 13.88 2.97
C THR A 429 -16.93 13.64 1.71
N ALA A 430 -17.00 14.62 0.81
CA ALA A 430 -17.75 14.51 -0.43
C ALA A 430 -17.14 13.48 -1.40
N ASP A 431 -15.80 13.47 -1.56
CA ASP A 431 -15.10 12.50 -2.39
C ASP A 431 -15.32 11.08 -1.89
N PHE A 432 -15.22 10.87 -0.57
CA PHE A 432 -15.41 9.55 0.01
C PHE A 432 -16.85 9.04 -0.16
N ILE A 433 -17.84 9.91 0.02
CA ILE A 433 -19.26 9.59 -0.25
C ILE A 433 -19.47 9.22 -1.73
N GLU A 434 -18.81 9.90 -2.66
CA GLU A 434 -18.86 9.56 -4.08
C GLU A 434 -18.23 8.18 -4.36
N ILE A 435 -17.08 7.88 -3.77
CA ILE A 435 -16.44 6.56 -3.85
C ILE A 435 -17.39 5.47 -3.34
N LEU A 436 -18.03 5.68 -2.18
CA LEU A 436 -18.98 4.73 -1.60
C LEU A 436 -20.17 4.46 -2.53
N LYS A 437 -20.76 5.51 -3.11
CA LYS A 437 -21.89 5.39 -4.06
C LYS A 437 -21.46 4.65 -5.34
N PHE A 438 -20.29 4.97 -5.87
CA PHE A 438 -19.77 4.38 -7.08
C PHE A 438 -19.47 2.88 -6.90
N ALA A 439 -18.90 2.52 -5.75
CA ALA A 439 -18.63 1.13 -5.38
C ALA A 439 -19.94 0.35 -5.16
N ALA A 440 -20.89 0.91 -4.41
CA ALA A 440 -22.17 0.26 -4.13
C ALA A 440 -22.98 -0.03 -5.41
N ALA A 441 -22.98 0.88 -6.40
CA ALA A 441 -23.60 0.66 -7.70
C ALA A 441 -22.96 -0.49 -8.50
N ARG A 442 -21.81 -0.98 -8.07
CA ARG A 442 -21.06 -2.09 -8.65
C ARG A 442 -20.95 -3.29 -7.74
N HIS A 443 -21.78 -3.35 -6.70
CA HIS A 443 -21.80 -4.43 -5.70
C HIS A 443 -20.43 -4.66 -5.02
N ILE A 444 -19.68 -3.56 -4.79
CA ILE A 444 -18.42 -3.55 -4.08
C ILE A 444 -18.60 -2.87 -2.73
N ASP A 445 -18.26 -3.58 -1.66
CA ASP A 445 -18.17 -3.01 -0.32
C ASP A 445 -16.81 -2.34 -0.14
N VAL A 446 -16.79 -1.12 0.37
CA VAL A 446 -15.59 -0.43 0.79
C VAL A 446 -15.33 -0.73 2.26
N ILE A 447 -14.14 -1.22 2.56
CA ILE A 447 -13.67 -1.56 3.91
C ILE A 447 -12.68 -0.48 4.34
N PRO A 448 -13.05 0.48 5.20
CA PRO A 448 -12.14 1.51 5.65
C PRO A 448 -11.22 0.95 6.73
N GLU A 449 -9.92 1.18 6.55
CA GLU A 449 -8.91 0.89 7.56
C GLU A 449 -8.35 2.18 8.16
N ILE A 450 -8.32 2.22 9.48
CA ILE A 450 -7.58 3.20 10.27
C ILE A 450 -6.58 2.40 11.09
N ASP A 451 -5.33 2.41 10.68
CA ASP A 451 -4.31 1.56 11.29
C ASP A 451 -3.90 2.08 12.66
N MET A 452 -3.89 1.18 13.64
CA MET A 452 -3.53 1.44 15.03
C MET A 452 -3.35 0.13 15.82
N PRO A 453 -2.55 0.10 16.90
CA PRO A 453 -1.92 1.27 17.54
C PRO A 453 -0.58 1.69 16.91
N GLY A 454 0.08 0.79 16.17
CA GLY A 454 1.23 1.11 15.31
C GLY A 454 0.81 1.80 14.03
N HIS A 455 1.76 2.12 13.14
CA HIS A 455 1.49 2.74 11.84
C HIS A 455 0.59 4.01 11.91
N ALA A 456 0.62 4.72 13.02
CA ALA A 456 -0.35 5.77 13.32
C ALA A 456 0.29 7.16 13.49
N ARG A 457 1.53 7.35 13.03
CA ARG A 457 2.30 8.58 13.27
C ARG A 457 1.58 9.82 12.74
N ALA A 458 0.95 9.75 11.56
CA ALA A 458 0.19 10.88 11.02
C ALA A 458 -0.94 11.32 11.97
N ALA A 459 -1.66 10.39 12.57
CA ALA A 459 -2.69 10.69 13.57
C ALA A 459 -2.09 11.28 14.85
N VAL A 460 -1.01 10.67 15.35
CA VAL A 460 -0.30 11.13 16.55
C VAL A 460 0.17 12.58 16.38
N LYS A 461 0.90 12.88 15.29
CA LYS A 461 1.43 14.23 15.03
C LYS A 461 0.34 15.27 14.78
N SER A 462 -0.73 14.88 14.08
CA SER A 462 -1.89 15.77 13.88
C SER A 462 -2.56 16.14 15.20
N MET A 463 -2.72 15.18 16.10
CA MET A 463 -3.35 15.45 17.41
C MET A 463 -2.39 16.18 18.36
N GLU A 464 -1.09 15.98 18.25
CA GLU A 464 -0.09 16.81 18.94
C GLU A 464 -0.12 18.27 18.46
N ALA A 465 -0.20 18.51 17.15
CA ALA A 465 -0.35 19.85 16.60
C ALA A 465 -1.65 20.53 17.08
N ARG A 466 -2.78 19.79 17.11
CA ARG A 466 -4.04 20.21 17.67
C ARG A 466 -3.90 20.55 19.15
N TYR A 467 -3.27 19.70 19.94
CA TYR A 467 -3.03 19.89 21.35
C TYR A 467 -2.29 21.21 21.61
N GLN A 468 -1.16 21.44 20.94
CA GLN A 468 -0.38 22.66 21.06
C GLN A 468 -1.16 23.93 20.68
N LYS A 469 -1.90 23.87 19.58
CA LYS A 469 -2.76 24.96 19.09
C LYS A 469 -3.83 25.34 20.13
N LEU A 470 -4.52 24.36 20.70
CA LEU A 470 -5.60 24.59 21.65
C LEU A 470 -5.06 25.02 23.03
N LEU A 471 -3.91 24.50 23.47
CA LEU A 471 -3.25 24.98 24.68
C LEU A 471 -2.87 26.47 24.59
N LYS A 472 -2.28 26.89 23.45
CA LYS A 472 -1.97 28.31 23.19
C LYS A 472 -3.23 29.20 23.21
N ALA A 473 -4.40 28.63 22.86
CA ALA A 473 -5.69 29.30 22.91
C ALA A 473 -6.36 29.23 24.31
N GLY A 474 -5.72 28.64 25.32
CA GLY A 474 -6.24 28.48 26.68
C GLY A 474 -7.32 27.41 26.85
N LYS A 475 -7.50 26.52 25.86
CA LYS A 475 -8.57 25.50 25.77
C LYS A 475 -8.07 24.11 26.16
N LYS A 476 -7.60 23.96 27.40
CA LYS A 476 -6.94 22.74 27.88
C LYS A 476 -7.81 21.49 27.71
N ALA A 477 -9.09 21.52 28.11
CA ALA A 477 -9.98 20.37 28.05
C ALA A 477 -10.21 19.90 26.57
N GLU A 478 -10.36 20.86 25.65
CA GLU A 478 -10.48 20.54 24.22
C GLU A 478 -9.16 19.98 23.64
N ALA A 479 -8.02 20.51 24.13
CA ALA A 479 -6.70 20.03 23.72
C ALA A 479 -6.48 18.56 24.08
N GLU A 480 -6.85 18.15 25.28
CA GLU A 480 -6.66 16.80 25.81
C GLU A 480 -7.69 15.80 25.28
N GLN A 481 -8.81 16.23 24.70
CA GLN A 481 -9.96 15.40 24.35
C GLN A 481 -9.62 14.24 23.38
N TYR A 482 -8.75 14.48 22.43
CA TYR A 482 -8.35 13.52 21.38
C TYR A 482 -6.84 13.33 21.28
N LEU A 483 -6.10 13.67 22.32
CA LEU A 483 -4.65 13.48 22.34
C LEU A 483 -4.31 11.99 22.27
N LEU A 484 -3.37 11.63 21.40
CA LEU A 484 -2.99 10.24 21.11
C LEU A 484 -1.60 9.87 21.67
N SER A 485 -0.89 10.81 22.23
CA SER A 485 0.43 10.59 22.84
C SER A 485 0.43 11.09 24.27
N ASP A 486 1.17 10.41 25.14
CA ASP A 486 1.47 10.88 26.50
C ASP A 486 2.68 11.81 26.41
N PRO A 487 2.55 13.12 26.72
CA PRO A 487 3.67 14.06 26.59
C PRO A 487 4.89 13.72 27.44
N GLU A 488 4.70 12.93 28.50
CA GLU A 488 5.76 12.53 29.42
C GLU A 488 6.31 11.12 29.11
N ASP A 489 5.87 10.48 28.03
CA ASP A 489 6.35 9.17 27.63
C ASP A 489 7.82 9.23 27.18
N LYS A 490 8.65 8.38 27.77
CA LYS A 490 10.08 8.25 27.46
C LYS A 490 10.42 6.88 26.89
N SER A 491 9.43 6.16 26.39
CA SER A 491 9.62 4.86 25.76
C SER A 491 10.57 4.97 24.58
N GLN A 492 11.40 3.93 24.42
CA GLN A 492 12.39 3.85 23.35
C GLN A 492 12.06 2.62 22.49
N TYR A 493 11.80 2.83 21.23
CA TYR A 493 11.57 1.77 20.25
C TYR A 493 11.96 2.23 18.85
N LEU A 494 12.12 1.27 17.96
CA LEU A 494 12.34 1.49 16.55
C LEU A 494 11.47 0.50 15.77
N THR A 495 10.61 1.01 14.88
CA THR A 495 9.76 0.18 14.05
C THR A 495 10.53 -0.42 12.86
N VAL A 496 9.91 -1.35 12.14
CA VAL A 496 10.48 -1.93 10.91
C VAL A 496 10.73 -0.88 9.83
N GLN A 497 9.98 0.23 9.85
CA GLN A 497 10.14 1.37 8.95
C GLN A 497 10.94 2.52 9.57
N SER A 498 11.67 2.25 10.65
CA SER A 498 12.60 3.18 11.30
C SER A 498 11.95 4.41 11.94
N TYR A 499 10.71 4.29 12.41
CA TYR A 499 10.06 5.29 13.26
C TYR A 499 10.26 5.00 14.75
N THR A 500 10.29 6.06 15.58
CA THR A 500 10.46 5.98 17.03
C THR A 500 9.27 6.55 17.81
N ASP A 501 8.23 7.04 17.10
CA ASP A 501 7.13 7.82 17.68
C ASP A 501 5.79 7.62 16.97
N ASN A 502 5.56 6.41 16.40
CA ASN A 502 4.39 6.13 15.57
C ASN A 502 3.24 5.42 16.28
N SER A 503 3.42 5.05 17.56
CA SER A 503 2.39 4.31 18.29
C SER A 503 1.44 5.23 19.03
N ILE A 504 0.13 5.05 18.82
CA ILE A 504 -0.91 5.65 19.65
C ILE A 504 -0.75 5.13 21.08
N ASN A 505 -0.85 6.01 22.09
CA ASN A 505 -0.81 5.60 23.49
C ASN A 505 -2.14 4.95 23.89
N VAL A 506 -2.12 3.65 24.09
CA VAL A 506 -3.31 2.82 24.36
C VAL A 506 -3.86 2.95 25.78
N CYS A 507 -3.14 3.65 26.67
CA CYS A 507 -3.53 3.84 28.07
C CYS A 507 -4.34 5.12 28.30
N LEU A 508 -4.42 6.00 27.31
CA LEU A 508 -5.15 7.26 27.39
C LEU A 508 -6.63 7.07 27.09
N PRO A 509 -7.55 7.59 27.93
CA PRO A 509 -8.98 7.63 27.59
C PRO A 509 -9.28 8.39 26.30
N SER A 510 -8.50 9.43 26.00
CA SER A 510 -8.60 10.24 24.78
C SER A 510 -8.37 9.43 23.50
N THR A 511 -7.58 8.37 23.55
CA THR A 511 -7.39 7.44 22.43
C THR A 511 -8.72 6.80 22.01
N TYR A 512 -9.50 6.33 22.97
CA TYR A 512 -10.78 5.66 22.68
C TYR A 512 -11.86 6.66 22.28
N ALA A 513 -11.82 7.89 22.81
CA ALA A 513 -12.65 8.99 22.36
C ALA A 513 -12.37 9.36 20.89
N PHE A 514 -11.10 9.36 20.49
CA PHE A 514 -10.68 9.56 19.10
C PHE A 514 -11.19 8.45 18.19
N VAL A 515 -10.95 7.18 18.55
CA VAL A 515 -11.41 6.03 17.76
C VAL A 515 -12.93 6.05 17.58
N ASP A 516 -13.67 6.30 18.65
CA ASP A 516 -15.14 6.39 18.62
C ASP A 516 -15.62 7.52 17.70
N LYS A 517 -14.98 8.68 17.76
CA LYS A 517 -15.26 9.83 16.89
C LYS A 517 -15.04 9.48 15.42
N VAL A 518 -13.90 8.87 15.08
CA VAL A 518 -13.58 8.52 13.69
C VAL A 518 -14.57 7.48 13.16
N VAL A 519 -14.85 6.41 13.90
CA VAL A 519 -15.81 5.38 13.50
C VAL A 519 -17.23 5.96 13.34
N TYR A 520 -17.63 6.87 14.25
CA TYR A 520 -18.90 7.58 14.12
C TYR A 520 -18.99 8.34 12.79
N GLU A 521 -17.97 9.13 12.43
CA GLU A 521 -17.98 9.93 11.21
C GLU A 521 -17.95 9.04 9.95
N LEU A 522 -17.21 7.93 9.98
CA LEU A 522 -17.29 6.94 8.91
C LEU A 522 -18.73 6.44 8.72
N GLN A 523 -19.42 6.05 9.80
CA GLN A 523 -20.81 5.61 9.71
C GLN A 523 -21.75 6.72 9.15
N GLN A 524 -21.49 8.01 9.44
CA GLN A 524 -22.25 9.11 8.85
C GLN A 524 -22.03 9.21 7.34
N MET A 525 -20.79 9.05 6.87
CA MET A 525 -20.47 9.09 5.44
C MET A 525 -21.17 7.96 4.68
N TYR A 526 -21.14 6.73 5.22
CA TYR A 526 -21.86 5.59 4.64
C TYR A 526 -23.37 5.83 4.56
N ARG A 527 -23.97 6.35 5.64
CA ARG A 527 -25.41 6.70 5.63
C ARG A 527 -25.75 7.75 4.57
N LYS A 528 -24.91 8.79 4.43
CA LYS A 528 -25.08 9.82 3.39
C LYS A 528 -24.91 9.26 1.98
N ALA A 529 -24.11 8.22 1.83
CA ALA A 529 -23.95 7.50 0.57
C ALA A 529 -25.12 6.56 0.25
N GLY A 530 -26.04 6.34 1.20
CA GLY A 530 -27.12 5.37 1.06
C GLY A 530 -26.69 3.92 1.23
N THR A 531 -25.55 3.69 1.89
CA THR A 531 -25.01 2.38 2.18
C THR A 531 -24.81 2.18 3.69
N LYS A 532 -24.30 1.02 4.09
CA LYS A 532 -24.03 0.70 5.50
C LYS A 532 -22.56 0.34 5.67
N LEU A 533 -21.90 0.94 6.65
CA LEU A 533 -20.63 0.42 7.14
C LEU A 533 -20.90 -0.91 7.88
N VAL A 534 -20.31 -1.98 7.42
CA VAL A 534 -20.47 -3.32 8.02
C VAL A 534 -19.19 -3.72 8.75
N THR A 535 -18.04 -3.58 8.11
CA THR A 535 -16.74 -3.98 8.62
C THR A 535 -15.84 -2.77 8.81
N PHE A 536 -15.28 -2.63 10.01
CA PHE A 536 -14.22 -1.67 10.32
C PHE A 536 -12.90 -2.40 10.49
N HIS A 537 -11.87 -2.00 9.75
CA HIS A 537 -10.54 -2.56 9.85
C HIS A 537 -9.67 -1.66 10.74
N MET A 538 -9.14 -2.24 11.81
CA MET A 538 -8.36 -1.50 12.81
C MET A 538 -6.85 -1.50 12.53
N GLY A 539 -6.37 -2.23 11.52
CA GLY A 539 -4.94 -2.49 11.30
C GLY A 539 -4.42 -3.51 12.33
N GLY A 540 -3.57 -3.10 13.22
CA GLY A 540 -3.09 -3.87 14.37
C GLY A 540 -1.72 -4.50 14.19
N ASP A 541 -1.12 -4.36 13.01
CA ASP A 541 0.17 -4.94 12.66
C ASP A 541 1.36 -4.15 13.20
N GLU A 542 2.47 -4.82 13.26
CA GLU A 542 3.84 -4.31 13.45
C GLU A 542 4.01 -3.26 14.58
N THR A 543 3.25 -3.38 15.67
CA THR A 543 3.43 -2.49 16.83
C THR A 543 4.87 -2.56 17.34
N GLY A 544 5.53 -1.39 17.44
CA GLY A 544 6.93 -1.29 17.82
C GLY A 544 7.24 -1.91 19.18
N ALA A 545 8.15 -2.88 19.22
CA ALA A 545 8.60 -3.48 20.46
C ALA A 545 9.25 -2.40 21.36
N GLY A 546 8.74 -2.24 22.59
CA GLY A 546 9.18 -1.20 23.52
C GLY A 546 8.24 0.01 23.60
N SER A 547 7.19 0.09 22.76
CA SER A 547 6.13 1.08 22.91
C SER A 547 5.54 1.03 24.32
N TRP A 548 5.21 2.21 24.88
CA TRP A 548 4.55 2.40 26.17
C TRP A 548 5.32 1.95 27.43
N THR A 549 6.52 1.42 27.30
CA THR A 549 7.30 0.86 28.42
C THR A 549 7.73 1.89 29.46
N ALA A 550 7.77 3.16 29.09
CA ALA A 550 8.10 4.29 29.97
C ALA A 550 7.04 5.40 29.96
N SER A 551 5.79 5.07 29.60
CA SER A 551 4.65 6.02 29.66
C SER A 551 4.09 6.11 31.08
N PRO A 552 4.05 7.29 31.71
CA PRO A 552 3.37 7.49 32.96
C PRO A 552 1.89 7.09 32.97
N ALA A 553 1.18 7.34 31.87
CA ALA A 553 -0.22 6.92 31.73
C ALA A 553 -0.39 5.39 31.79
N CYS A 554 0.51 4.64 31.15
CA CYS A 554 0.49 3.19 31.18
C CYS A 554 0.93 2.65 32.55
N ASN A 555 1.94 3.24 33.18
CA ASN A 555 2.36 2.88 34.52
C ASN A 555 1.24 3.09 35.56
N ALA A 556 0.43 4.16 35.40
CA ALA A 556 -0.74 4.38 36.25
C ALA A 556 -1.82 3.32 36.03
N LEU A 557 -2.00 2.83 34.78
CA LEU A 557 -2.91 1.73 34.47
C LEU A 557 -2.43 0.42 35.11
N PHE A 558 -1.15 0.08 35.03
CA PHE A 558 -0.55 -1.10 35.66
C PHE A 558 -0.73 -1.07 37.18
N ALA A 559 -0.53 0.12 37.83
CA ALA A 559 -0.67 0.27 39.25
C ALA A 559 -2.10 0.06 39.76
N LYS A 560 -3.12 0.30 38.94
CA LYS A 560 -4.52 0.04 39.29
C LYS A 560 -4.84 -1.46 39.30
N GLY A 561 -4.17 -2.25 38.46
CA GLY A 561 -4.38 -3.69 38.36
C GLY A 561 -5.78 -4.10 37.91
N ASP A 562 -6.59 -3.16 37.43
CA ASP A 562 -7.92 -3.42 36.91
C ASP A 562 -7.82 -3.78 35.41
N GLN A 563 -8.90 -4.36 34.87
CA GLN A 563 -9.05 -4.71 33.45
C GLN A 563 -8.02 -5.74 32.92
N GLY A 564 -7.33 -6.48 33.82
CA GLY A 564 -6.40 -7.54 33.42
C GLY A 564 -5.07 -7.03 32.84
N VAL A 565 -4.70 -5.77 33.11
CA VAL A 565 -3.46 -5.16 32.61
C VAL A 565 -2.48 -5.01 33.77
N ALA A 566 -1.43 -5.82 33.76
CA ALA A 566 -0.37 -5.82 34.77
C ALA A 566 0.97 -5.31 34.22
N GLY A 567 1.16 -5.27 32.90
CA GLY A 567 2.39 -4.84 32.28
C GLY A 567 2.27 -4.61 30.75
N PRO A 568 3.39 -4.23 30.10
CA PRO A 568 3.39 -3.88 28.68
C PRO A 568 2.87 -4.99 27.76
N ALA A 569 3.10 -6.26 28.09
CA ALA A 569 2.65 -7.40 27.29
C ALA A 569 1.11 -7.50 27.22
N ASP A 570 0.39 -6.96 28.19
CA ASP A 570 -1.07 -7.00 28.23
C ASP A 570 -1.71 -5.86 27.43
N LEU A 571 -0.93 -4.85 26.98
CA LEU A 571 -1.47 -3.63 26.40
C LEU A 571 -2.05 -3.85 25.00
N LYS A 572 -1.43 -4.67 24.15
CA LYS A 572 -1.95 -4.95 22.81
C LYS A 572 -3.32 -5.65 22.88
N PRO A 573 -3.48 -6.77 23.63
CA PRO A 573 -4.80 -7.40 23.76
C PRO A 573 -5.82 -6.49 24.47
N TYR A 574 -5.40 -5.66 25.42
CA TYR A 574 -6.26 -4.66 26.05
C TYR A 574 -6.80 -3.65 25.03
N PHE A 575 -5.93 -3.07 24.18
CA PHE A 575 -6.33 -2.14 23.13
C PHE A 575 -7.30 -2.78 22.15
N VAL A 576 -6.96 -3.96 21.64
CA VAL A 576 -7.81 -4.67 20.67
C VAL A 576 -9.18 -5.00 21.26
N SER A 577 -9.24 -5.41 22.53
CA SER A 577 -10.52 -5.67 23.22
C SER A 577 -11.37 -4.39 23.37
N LYS A 578 -10.74 -3.24 23.60
CA LYS A 578 -11.45 -1.95 23.66
C LYS A 578 -12.01 -1.52 22.30
N VAL A 579 -11.23 -1.64 21.24
CA VAL A 579 -11.67 -1.32 19.87
C VAL A 579 -12.75 -2.29 19.42
N ALA A 580 -12.60 -3.58 19.74
CA ALA A 580 -13.62 -4.61 19.46
C ALA A 580 -14.94 -4.28 20.14
N ALA A 581 -14.94 -3.94 21.43
CA ALA A 581 -16.12 -3.56 22.16
C ALA A 581 -16.81 -2.32 21.60
N LEU A 582 -16.01 -1.31 21.23
CA LEU A 582 -16.50 -0.05 20.62
C LEU A 582 -17.16 -0.33 19.27
N SER A 583 -16.51 -1.10 18.39
CA SER A 583 -17.05 -1.46 17.08
C SER A 583 -18.30 -2.35 17.20
N ALA A 584 -18.32 -3.31 18.13
CA ALA A 584 -19.48 -4.15 18.40
C ALA A 584 -20.67 -3.34 18.92
N ALA A 585 -20.44 -2.37 19.81
CA ALA A 585 -21.50 -1.45 20.29
C ALA A 585 -22.10 -0.61 19.16
N ARG A 586 -21.35 -0.38 18.08
CA ARG A 586 -21.82 0.29 16.86
C ARG A 586 -22.39 -0.67 15.82
N GLY A 587 -22.48 -1.96 16.12
CA GLY A 587 -23.03 -3.00 15.24
C GLY A 587 -22.11 -3.33 14.07
N LEU A 588 -20.78 -3.21 14.24
CA LEU A 588 -19.78 -3.44 13.22
C LEU A 588 -19.05 -4.79 13.45
N ASP A 589 -18.73 -5.45 12.36
CA ASP A 589 -17.71 -6.48 12.33
C ASP A 589 -16.32 -5.84 12.46
N LEU A 590 -15.40 -6.56 13.10
CA LEU A 590 -14.02 -6.12 13.27
C LEU A 590 -13.12 -6.85 12.26
N ALA A 591 -12.20 -6.12 11.65
CA ALA A 591 -11.11 -6.70 10.88
C ALA A 591 -9.76 -6.18 11.39
N GLY A 592 -8.71 -6.96 11.18
CA GLY A 592 -7.33 -6.57 11.49
C GLY A 592 -6.34 -7.44 10.71
N TRP A 593 -5.08 -7.02 10.71
CA TRP A 593 -3.99 -7.87 10.25
C TRP A 593 -3.75 -9.00 11.27
N GLU A 594 -3.25 -10.14 10.82
CA GLU A 594 -3.16 -11.36 11.62
C GLU A 594 -2.41 -11.16 12.95
N ASP A 595 -1.29 -10.47 12.93
CA ASP A 595 -0.47 -10.21 14.11
C ASP A 595 -1.13 -9.22 15.09
N GLY A 596 -2.12 -8.44 14.63
CA GLY A 596 -3.00 -7.63 15.48
C GLY A 596 -3.97 -8.44 16.34
N LEU A 597 -4.17 -9.72 16.02
CA LEU A 597 -5.10 -10.64 16.70
C LEU A 597 -4.39 -11.79 17.43
N MET A 598 -3.07 -11.70 17.57
CA MET A 598 -2.22 -12.72 18.15
C MET A 598 -1.28 -12.17 19.22
N TYR A 599 -1.00 -12.96 20.25
CA TYR A 599 0.03 -12.65 21.26
C TYR A 599 1.44 -12.83 20.70
N ASP A 600 1.60 -13.87 19.91
CA ASP A 600 2.86 -14.31 19.31
C ASP A 600 2.55 -15.12 18.02
N PRO A 601 3.55 -15.61 17.27
CA PRO A 601 3.31 -16.37 16.04
C PRO A 601 2.43 -17.62 16.14
N VAL A 602 2.15 -18.09 17.35
CA VAL A 602 1.45 -19.36 17.60
C VAL A 602 0.13 -19.15 18.32
N ASN A 603 0.05 -18.18 19.24
CA ASN A 603 -1.06 -18.01 20.16
C ASN A 603 -1.97 -16.85 19.73
N THR A 604 -3.21 -17.17 19.38
CA THR A 604 -4.25 -16.18 19.06
C THR A 604 -4.86 -15.61 20.35
N PHE A 605 -5.40 -14.38 20.27
CA PHE A 605 -6.29 -13.89 21.31
C PHE A 605 -7.53 -14.77 21.39
N ASN A 606 -8.15 -14.83 22.57
CA ASN A 606 -9.37 -15.62 22.75
C ASN A 606 -10.53 -14.96 21.98
N ARG A 607 -10.99 -15.59 20.90
CA ARG A 607 -12.09 -15.10 20.05
C ARG A 607 -13.38 -14.81 20.85
N SER A 608 -13.66 -15.59 21.90
CA SER A 608 -14.88 -15.40 22.69
C SER A 608 -14.93 -14.12 23.51
N GLN A 609 -13.80 -13.42 23.66
CA GLN A 609 -13.75 -12.11 24.32
C GLN A 609 -14.33 -10.98 23.45
N PHE A 610 -14.48 -11.19 22.15
CA PHE A 610 -14.98 -10.19 21.22
C PHE A 610 -16.47 -10.41 20.93
N ALA A 611 -17.28 -9.39 21.22
CA ALA A 611 -18.73 -9.41 20.98
C ALA A 611 -19.12 -9.22 19.51
N ASN A 612 -18.18 -8.87 18.64
CA ASN A 612 -18.41 -8.70 17.21
C ASN A 612 -18.91 -10.04 16.61
N LYS A 613 -19.92 -9.95 15.73
CA LYS A 613 -20.47 -11.13 15.05
C LYS A 613 -19.38 -11.82 14.23
N HIS A 614 -18.63 -11.06 13.46
CA HIS A 614 -17.49 -11.50 12.68
C HIS A 614 -16.21 -10.78 13.14
N VAL A 615 -15.11 -11.50 13.23
CA VAL A 615 -13.77 -10.97 13.42
C VAL A 615 -12.88 -11.55 12.33
N LEU A 616 -12.54 -10.69 11.36
CA LEU A 616 -11.80 -11.05 10.17
C LEU A 616 -10.31 -10.79 10.39
N ALA A 617 -9.46 -11.62 9.79
CA ALA A 617 -8.02 -11.51 9.90
C ALA A 617 -7.36 -11.59 8.52
N ASN A 618 -6.73 -10.52 8.08
CA ASN A 618 -5.89 -10.56 6.88
C ASN A 618 -4.58 -11.27 7.20
N ALA A 619 -4.45 -12.51 6.71
CA ALA A 619 -3.29 -13.36 6.93
C ALA A 619 -2.24 -13.07 5.85
N TRP A 620 -1.22 -12.30 6.20
CA TRP A 620 -0.26 -11.71 5.27
C TRP A 620 1.15 -12.28 5.35
N ASP A 621 1.67 -12.48 6.55
CA ASP A 621 3.06 -12.92 6.75
C ASP A 621 3.18 -14.42 6.52
N ASN A 622 3.67 -14.77 5.35
CA ASN A 622 3.86 -16.15 4.95
C ASN A 622 5.25 -16.44 4.41
N ILE A 623 6.26 -15.72 4.82
CA ILE A 623 7.63 -16.07 4.46
C ILE A 623 7.90 -17.46 5.02
N TRP A 624 8.05 -18.42 4.13
CA TRP A 624 8.01 -19.84 4.44
C TRP A 624 9.05 -20.26 5.47
N GLU A 625 10.28 -19.83 5.29
CA GLU A 625 11.41 -20.14 6.19
C GLU A 625 11.29 -19.47 7.57
N TRP A 626 10.43 -18.48 7.75
CA TRP A 626 10.18 -17.86 9.05
C TRP A 626 9.22 -18.68 9.93
N GLY A 627 8.53 -19.67 9.33
CA GLY A 627 7.63 -20.53 10.05
C GLY A 627 6.37 -19.84 10.58
N VAL A 628 5.87 -18.84 9.88
CA VAL A 628 4.71 -18.03 10.26
C VAL A 628 3.49 -18.21 9.34
N ALA A 629 3.64 -18.92 8.23
CA ALA A 629 2.59 -19.13 7.24
C ALA A 629 1.35 -19.87 7.77
N ASP A 630 1.47 -20.57 8.88
CA ASP A 630 0.36 -21.32 9.52
C ASP A 630 -0.58 -20.43 10.37
N ARG A 631 -0.28 -19.15 10.54
CA ARG A 631 -1.15 -18.22 11.30
C ARG A 631 -2.57 -18.18 10.75
N ALA A 632 -2.74 -18.22 9.42
CA ALA A 632 -4.06 -18.29 8.79
C ALA A 632 -4.89 -19.46 9.30
N TYR A 633 -4.29 -20.66 9.37
CA TYR A 633 -4.99 -21.86 9.83
C TYR A 633 -5.22 -21.85 11.35
N ARG A 634 -4.26 -21.33 12.13
CA ARG A 634 -4.42 -21.13 13.58
C ARG A 634 -5.59 -20.21 13.89
N LEU A 635 -5.70 -19.11 13.19
CA LEU A 635 -6.81 -18.16 13.34
C LEU A 635 -8.14 -18.78 12.94
N ALA A 636 -8.21 -19.48 11.79
CA ALA A 636 -9.42 -20.20 11.38
C ALA A 636 -9.87 -21.22 12.43
N ASN A 637 -8.95 -22.04 12.91
CA ASN A 637 -9.22 -23.08 13.90
C ASN A 637 -9.66 -22.49 15.26
N ALA A 638 -9.19 -21.28 15.59
CA ALA A 638 -9.58 -20.52 16.79
C ALA A 638 -10.92 -19.78 16.67
N GLY A 639 -11.58 -19.83 15.49
CA GLY A 639 -12.89 -19.21 15.26
C GLY A 639 -12.84 -17.79 14.71
N TYR A 640 -11.67 -17.30 14.26
CA TYR A 640 -11.54 -16.11 13.42
C TYR A 640 -11.85 -16.44 11.97
N GLU A 641 -12.04 -15.42 11.17
CA GLU A 641 -12.36 -15.55 9.75
C GLU A 641 -11.23 -15.01 8.88
N PRO A 642 -10.23 -15.85 8.52
CA PRO A 642 -9.10 -15.41 7.74
C PRO A 642 -9.48 -15.01 6.31
N ILE A 643 -8.77 -13.97 5.84
CA ILE A 643 -8.70 -13.54 4.44
C ILE A 643 -7.26 -13.75 4.01
N LEU A 644 -7.02 -14.66 3.07
CA LEU A 644 -5.66 -14.94 2.60
C LEU A 644 -5.09 -13.75 1.84
N SER A 645 -4.03 -13.19 2.37
CA SER A 645 -3.35 -12.00 1.87
C SER A 645 -1.83 -12.24 1.76
N PRO A 646 -1.36 -13.42 1.28
CA PRO A 646 0.03 -13.84 1.45
C PRO A 646 1.01 -12.94 0.70
N ALA A 647 1.98 -12.40 1.42
CA ALA A 647 2.96 -11.46 0.88
C ALA A 647 3.81 -12.06 -0.25
N THR A 648 4.05 -13.37 -0.25
CA THR A 648 4.85 -14.04 -1.28
C THR A 648 4.15 -14.14 -2.64
N HIS A 649 2.82 -14.04 -2.70
CA HIS A 649 2.03 -14.27 -3.93
C HIS A 649 1.08 -13.13 -4.29
N LEU A 650 0.58 -12.37 -3.30
CA LEU A 650 -0.51 -11.42 -3.51
C LEU A 650 -0.15 -9.97 -3.10
N TYR A 651 1.12 -9.66 -2.85
CA TYR A 651 1.61 -8.30 -2.68
C TYR A 651 2.06 -7.74 -4.03
N PHE A 652 1.25 -6.85 -4.60
CA PHE A 652 1.48 -6.27 -5.93
C PHE A 652 2.44 -5.08 -5.91
N ASP A 653 2.92 -4.67 -4.75
CA ASP A 653 4.06 -3.77 -4.59
C ASP A 653 5.42 -4.46 -4.79
N HIS A 654 5.45 -5.80 -4.91
CA HIS A 654 6.65 -6.55 -5.30
C HIS A 654 6.88 -6.46 -6.82
N PRO A 655 8.15 -6.52 -7.27
CA PRO A 655 8.50 -6.48 -8.69
C PRO A 655 7.83 -7.60 -9.49
N TYR A 656 7.64 -7.38 -10.79
CA TYR A 656 7.19 -8.44 -11.70
C TYR A 656 8.29 -9.46 -12.04
N GLU A 657 9.54 -9.03 -11.99
CA GLU A 657 10.69 -9.90 -12.24
C GLU A 657 11.94 -9.47 -11.47
N ALA A 658 12.96 -10.31 -11.42
CA ALA A 658 14.23 -10.01 -10.76
C ALA A 658 15.13 -9.15 -11.67
N ASN A 659 14.77 -7.86 -11.83
CA ASN A 659 15.50 -6.91 -12.66
C ASN A 659 15.62 -5.57 -11.89
N PRO A 660 16.75 -4.85 -11.95
CA PRO A 660 16.93 -3.58 -11.25
C PRO A 660 15.99 -2.46 -11.75
N GLU A 661 15.45 -2.58 -12.95
CA GLU A 661 14.51 -1.60 -13.51
C GLU A 661 13.09 -1.74 -12.96
N GLU A 662 12.78 -2.90 -12.35
CA GLU A 662 11.48 -3.18 -11.78
C GLU A 662 11.23 -2.39 -10.49
N ARG A 663 10.00 -1.86 -10.39
CA ARG A 663 9.54 -1.14 -9.20
C ARG A 663 9.18 -2.10 -8.08
N GLY A 664 9.40 -1.66 -6.85
CA GLY A 664 8.88 -2.30 -5.64
C GLY A 664 9.95 -2.92 -4.75
N TYR A 665 9.52 -3.24 -3.51
CA TYR A 665 10.34 -3.95 -2.57
C TYR A 665 10.23 -5.46 -2.76
N TYR A 666 11.23 -6.18 -2.27
CA TYR A 666 11.40 -7.62 -2.49
C TYR A 666 11.71 -8.33 -1.17
N TRP A 667 11.04 -7.90 -0.10
CA TRP A 667 11.31 -8.44 1.24
C TRP A 667 10.72 -9.84 1.46
N ALA A 668 9.52 -10.13 0.92
CA ALA A 668 8.87 -11.42 1.07
C ALA A 668 9.27 -12.43 -0.02
N THR A 669 9.49 -11.95 -1.23
CA THR A 669 9.92 -12.72 -2.40
C THR A 669 10.71 -11.81 -3.34
N ARG A 670 11.53 -12.36 -4.24
CA ARG A 670 12.26 -11.52 -5.19
C ARG A 670 11.33 -10.87 -6.21
N TYR A 671 10.27 -11.56 -6.60
CA TYR A 671 9.26 -11.04 -7.53
C TYR A 671 7.93 -11.79 -7.42
N THR A 672 6.88 -11.18 -7.94
CA THR A 672 5.54 -11.75 -8.07
C THR A 672 5.01 -11.40 -9.44
N ASP A 673 5.13 -12.33 -10.39
CA ASP A 673 4.60 -12.16 -11.75
C ASP A 673 3.14 -12.61 -11.85
N THR A 674 2.53 -12.38 -13.00
CA THR A 674 1.13 -12.70 -13.28
C THR A 674 0.86 -14.21 -13.22
N ALA A 675 1.84 -15.04 -13.64
CA ALA A 675 1.74 -16.50 -13.60
C ALA A 675 1.78 -17.04 -12.16
N LYS A 676 2.56 -16.41 -11.28
CA LYS A 676 2.62 -16.76 -9.86
C LYS A 676 1.29 -16.48 -9.16
N VAL A 677 0.66 -15.35 -9.44
CA VAL A 677 -0.69 -15.03 -8.93
C VAL A 677 -1.70 -16.05 -9.44
N PHE A 678 -1.69 -16.38 -10.74
CA PHE A 678 -2.56 -17.40 -11.33
C PHE A 678 -2.38 -18.78 -10.67
N GLY A 679 -1.15 -19.15 -10.36
CA GLY A 679 -0.81 -20.44 -9.76
C GLY A 679 -1.11 -20.57 -8.26
N PHE A 680 -1.55 -19.51 -7.58
CA PHE A 680 -1.83 -19.55 -6.15
C PHE A 680 -3.02 -20.46 -5.81
N MET A 681 -2.84 -21.31 -4.80
CA MET A 681 -3.83 -22.27 -4.32
C MET A 681 -4.33 -21.89 -2.93
N PRO A 682 -5.44 -21.16 -2.83
CA PRO A 682 -5.94 -20.68 -1.54
C PRO A 682 -6.44 -21.80 -0.60
N ASP A 683 -6.98 -22.91 -1.12
CA ASP A 683 -7.46 -24.02 -0.32
C ASP A 683 -6.33 -24.95 0.18
N ASN A 684 -5.10 -24.77 -0.34
CA ASN A 684 -3.93 -25.57 0.06
C ASN A 684 -2.71 -24.64 0.23
N LEU A 685 -2.70 -23.86 1.30
CA LEU A 685 -1.73 -22.79 1.51
C LEU A 685 -0.29 -23.29 1.47
N TYR A 686 0.01 -24.41 2.13
CA TYR A 686 1.40 -24.91 2.21
C TYR A 686 1.94 -25.48 0.89
N ALA A 687 1.06 -25.89 -0.03
CA ALA A 687 1.48 -26.35 -1.36
C ALA A 687 2.01 -25.23 -2.26
N ASN A 688 1.86 -23.95 -1.84
CA ASN A 688 2.45 -22.81 -2.53
C ASN A 688 3.93 -22.56 -2.13
N ALA A 689 4.44 -23.28 -1.11
CA ALA A 689 5.80 -23.12 -0.62
C ALA A 689 6.80 -23.83 -1.53
N ASP A 690 7.27 -23.15 -2.56
CA ASP A 690 8.20 -23.69 -3.54
C ASP A 690 9.64 -23.21 -3.33
N LYS A 691 9.83 -21.97 -2.86
CA LYS A 691 11.16 -21.35 -2.68
C LYS A 691 11.16 -20.46 -1.43
N THR A 692 12.34 -20.38 -0.80
CA THR A 692 12.62 -19.35 0.19
C THR A 692 12.66 -17.97 -0.46
N ARG A 693 12.63 -16.92 0.32
CA ARG A 693 12.73 -15.55 -0.19
C ARG A 693 14.04 -15.26 -0.94
N MET A 694 15.08 -16.03 -0.68
CA MET A 694 16.38 -15.95 -1.40
C MET A 694 16.48 -16.95 -2.56
N GLY A 695 15.42 -17.68 -2.89
CA GLY A 695 15.34 -18.54 -4.07
C GLY A 695 15.77 -19.98 -3.86
N ALA A 696 16.12 -20.41 -2.64
CA ALA A 696 16.40 -21.81 -2.36
C ALA A 696 15.11 -22.65 -2.47
N PRO A 697 15.14 -23.83 -3.15
CA PRO A 697 13.96 -24.67 -3.26
C PRO A 697 13.54 -25.21 -1.89
N ILE A 698 12.22 -25.38 -1.70
CA ILE A 698 11.62 -25.97 -0.49
C ILE A 698 11.00 -27.30 -0.87
N ASP A 699 11.64 -28.40 -0.48
CA ASP A 699 11.13 -29.75 -0.71
C ASP A 699 10.19 -30.21 0.40
N ASN A 700 10.38 -29.73 1.62
CA ASN A 700 9.57 -30.04 2.77
C ASN A 700 9.51 -28.86 3.73
N LEU A 701 8.37 -28.19 3.80
CA LEU A 701 8.19 -27.00 4.62
C LEU A 701 8.28 -27.31 6.13
N GLU A 702 7.73 -28.42 6.62
CA GLU A 702 7.81 -28.80 8.04
C GLU A 702 9.26 -29.08 8.48
N ALA A 703 10.03 -29.71 7.60
CA ALA A 703 11.46 -29.93 7.86
C ALA A 703 12.23 -28.59 7.87
N LEU A 704 11.90 -27.66 6.98
CA LEU A 704 12.54 -26.34 6.92
C LEU A 704 12.26 -25.53 8.20
N VAL A 705 11.03 -25.53 8.68
CA VAL A 705 10.64 -24.78 9.89
C VAL A 705 10.87 -25.54 11.21
N GLY A 706 11.22 -26.83 11.14
CA GLY A 706 11.58 -27.66 12.30
C GLY A 706 10.40 -28.05 13.18
N ARG A 707 9.16 -28.01 12.68
CA ARG A 707 7.95 -28.40 13.40
C ARG A 707 6.84 -28.83 12.48
N ALA A 708 5.88 -29.61 13.01
CA ALA A 708 4.63 -29.90 12.33
C ALA A 708 3.76 -28.63 12.18
N LEU A 709 3.10 -28.51 11.06
CA LEU A 709 2.19 -27.42 10.75
C LEU A 709 0.74 -27.84 10.97
N PRO A 710 -0.12 -26.99 11.57
CA PRO A 710 -1.51 -27.30 11.80
C PRO A 710 -2.26 -27.44 10.47
N LYS A 711 -3.19 -28.36 10.41
CA LYS A 711 -4.15 -28.48 9.31
C LYS A 711 -5.28 -27.46 9.49
N LEU A 712 -5.93 -27.12 8.39
CA LEU A 712 -7.16 -26.33 8.41
C LEU A 712 -8.31 -27.23 8.90
N GLU A 713 -8.70 -27.09 10.18
CA GLU A 713 -9.78 -27.89 10.80
C GLU A 713 -11.16 -27.28 10.56
N LYS A 714 -11.22 -25.95 10.33
CA LYS A 714 -12.45 -25.18 10.10
C LYS A 714 -12.40 -24.42 8.78
N PRO A 715 -12.47 -25.13 7.64
CA PRO A 715 -12.40 -24.50 6.32
C PRO A 715 -13.56 -23.51 6.06
N GLU A 716 -14.70 -23.67 6.72
CA GLU A 716 -15.85 -22.77 6.65
C GLU A 716 -15.56 -21.36 7.18
N ASN A 717 -14.52 -21.22 8.00
CA ASN A 717 -14.06 -19.92 8.51
C ASN A 717 -13.19 -19.16 7.51
N LEU A 718 -12.66 -19.82 6.49
CA LEU A 718 -11.87 -19.16 5.46
C LEU A 718 -12.77 -18.33 4.55
N ARG A 719 -12.71 -17.01 4.66
CA ARG A 719 -13.63 -16.07 3.97
C ARG A 719 -13.28 -15.84 2.52
N GLY A 720 -12.00 -15.88 2.19
CA GLY A 720 -11.54 -15.63 0.85
C GLY A 720 -10.09 -15.19 0.75
N MET A 721 -9.82 -14.38 -0.26
CA MET A 721 -8.48 -13.90 -0.56
C MET A 721 -8.49 -12.45 -1.05
N GLN A 722 -7.35 -11.82 -0.94
CA GLN A 722 -7.18 -10.40 -1.26
C GLN A 722 -5.77 -10.13 -1.79
N GLY A 723 -5.67 -9.34 -2.85
CA GLY A 723 -4.42 -8.75 -3.30
C GLY A 723 -4.13 -7.47 -2.55
N GLN A 724 -2.85 -7.15 -2.34
CA GLN A 724 -2.40 -5.94 -1.66
C GLN A 724 -1.48 -5.14 -2.57
N VAL A 725 -1.58 -3.81 -2.49
CA VAL A 725 -0.58 -2.89 -3.07
C VAL A 725 -0.23 -1.84 -2.03
N TRP A 726 1.02 -1.87 -1.58
CA TRP A 726 1.61 -0.87 -0.71
C TRP A 726 2.32 0.18 -1.55
N THR A 727 2.38 1.44 -1.10
CA THR A 727 2.72 2.54 -2.01
C THR A 727 3.99 3.30 -1.66
N GLU A 728 4.91 2.71 -0.89
CA GLU A 728 6.17 3.38 -0.52
C GLU A 728 6.98 3.82 -1.74
N THR A 729 6.99 3.02 -2.80
CA THR A 729 7.69 3.34 -4.06
C THR A 729 6.77 3.85 -5.18
N ILE A 730 5.47 3.97 -4.92
CA ILE A 730 4.43 4.26 -5.92
C ILE A 730 3.86 5.65 -5.67
N ARG A 731 4.32 6.65 -6.42
CA ARG A 731 3.96 8.06 -6.23
C ARG A 731 2.95 8.59 -7.24
N THR A 732 2.76 7.92 -8.37
CA THR A 732 1.85 8.37 -9.43
C THR A 732 0.75 7.34 -9.72
N GLY A 733 -0.37 7.80 -10.31
CA GLY A 733 -1.46 6.91 -10.72
C GLY A 733 -1.03 5.90 -11.77
N ALA A 734 -0.16 6.29 -12.71
CA ALA A 734 0.39 5.39 -13.72
C ALA A 734 1.21 4.27 -13.07
N GLN A 735 2.13 4.61 -12.16
CA GLN A 735 2.90 3.63 -11.40
C GLN A 735 1.98 2.67 -10.62
N MET A 736 0.88 3.18 -10.06
CA MET A 736 -0.10 2.36 -9.34
C MET A 736 -0.79 1.36 -10.26
N GLU A 737 -1.23 1.79 -11.41
CA GLU A 737 -1.89 0.95 -12.40
C GLU A 737 -0.94 -0.11 -12.97
N GLU A 738 0.31 0.23 -13.29
CA GLU A 738 1.34 -0.73 -13.69
C GLU A 738 1.55 -1.83 -12.64
N MET A 739 1.55 -1.49 -11.36
CA MET A 739 1.76 -2.47 -10.29
C MET A 739 0.55 -3.37 -10.06
N ILE A 740 -0.66 -2.89 -10.31
CA ILE A 740 -1.89 -3.68 -10.14
C ILE A 740 -2.17 -4.53 -11.39
N TYR A 741 -2.05 -3.95 -12.58
CA TYR A 741 -2.43 -4.63 -13.81
C TYR A 741 -1.21 -5.21 -14.54
N PRO A 742 -1.30 -6.44 -15.06
CA PRO A 742 -2.48 -7.30 -15.15
C PRO A 742 -2.74 -8.23 -13.96
N ARG A 743 -1.97 -8.19 -12.86
CA ARG A 743 -2.06 -9.14 -11.73
C ARG A 743 -3.46 -9.21 -11.07
N LEU A 744 -4.26 -8.15 -11.18
CA LEU A 744 -5.66 -8.15 -10.72
C LEU A 744 -6.51 -9.23 -11.40
N VAL A 745 -6.24 -9.53 -12.68
CA VAL A 745 -7.06 -10.47 -13.46
C VAL A 745 -6.91 -11.90 -12.94
N PRO A 746 -5.70 -12.48 -12.78
CA PRO A 746 -5.55 -13.80 -12.19
C PRO A 746 -5.88 -13.84 -10.69
N LEU A 747 -5.74 -12.75 -9.94
CA LEU A 747 -6.27 -12.66 -8.59
C LEU A 747 -7.78 -12.93 -8.59
N ALA A 748 -8.53 -12.24 -9.45
CA ALA A 748 -9.96 -12.40 -9.58
C ALA A 748 -10.34 -13.82 -10.03
N GLU A 749 -9.58 -14.39 -10.97
CA GLU A 749 -9.74 -15.78 -11.41
C GLU A 749 -9.64 -16.74 -10.22
N ARG A 750 -8.60 -16.66 -9.39
CA ARG A 750 -8.43 -17.54 -8.24
C ARG A 750 -9.46 -17.31 -7.14
N ALA A 751 -9.88 -16.08 -6.92
CA ALA A 751 -10.90 -15.74 -5.94
C ALA A 751 -12.32 -16.20 -6.33
N TRP A 752 -12.58 -16.29 -7.63
CA TRP A 752 -13.87 -16.68 -8.18
C TRP A 752 -13.96 -18.16 -8.49
N HIS A 753 -12.95 -18.71 -9.18
CA HIS A 753 -12.94 -20.05 -9.74
C HIS A 753 -11.91 -20.97 -9.07
N LYS A 754 -12.34 -22.20 -8.73
CA LYS A 754 -11.45 -23.28 -8.28
C LYS A 754 -11.05 -24.11 -9.50
N ALA A 755 -9.77 -24.13 -9.81
CA ALA A 755 -9.25 -24.89 -10.94
C ALA A 755 -9.17 -26.38 -10.63
N ALA A 756 -9.37 -27.19 -11.65
CA ALA A 756 -9.31 -28.64 -11.53
C ALA A 756 -7.92 -29.21 -11.17
N TRP A 757 -6.85 -28.43 -11.41
CA TRP A 757 -5.47 -28.81 -11.04
C TRP A 757 -5.13 -28.56 -9.57
N GLU A 758 -5.97 -27.79 -8.85
CA GLU A 758 -5.81 -27.59 -7.40
C GLU A 758 -6.23 -28.83 -6.63
N GLY A 759 -5.44 -29.24 -5.66
CA GLY A 759 -5.73 -30.40 -4.82
C GLY A 759 -4.60 -30.64 -3.81
N ASP A 760 -4.68 -31.72 -3.04
CA ASP A 760 -3.63 -32.08 -2.09
C ASP A 760 -2.28 -32.30 -2.78
N LYS A 761 -2.31 -32.76 -4.02
CA LYS A 761 -1.16 -32.86 -4.93
C LYS A 761 -1.48 -32.08 -6.20
N PRO A 762 -0.98 -30.86 -6.34
CA PRO A 762 -1.26 -30.04 -7.52
C PRO A 762 -0.78 -30.70 -8.82
N ASN A 763 -1.63 -30.65 -9.84
CA ASN A 763 -1.25 -31.12 -11.18
C ASN A 763 -0.56 -29.98 -11.95
N VAL A 764 0.76 -29.91 -11.87
CA VAL A 764 1.58 -28.86 -12.48
C VAL A 764 1.40 -28.80 -14.00
N SER A 765 1.31 -29.96 -14.69
CA SER A 765 1.13 -29.99 -16.14
C SER A 765 -0.22 -29.39 -16.54
N ALA A 766 -1.30 -29.74 -15.84
CA ALA A 766 -2.62 -29.18 -16.07
C ALA A 766 -2.67 -27.67 -15.77
N ARG A 767 -2.01 -27.24 -14.68
CA ARG A 767 -1.86 -25.80 -14.35
C ARG A 767 -1.18 -25.04 -15.49
N ASN A 768 -0.07 -25.56 -16.01
CA ASN A 768 0.67 -24.91 -17.08
C ASN A 768 -0.13 -24.83 -18.38
N ALA A 769 -0.91 -25.85 -18.69
CA ALA A 769 -1.82 -25.85 -19.85
C ALA A 769 -2.95 -24.81 -19.69
N GLU A 770 -3.55 -24.73 -18.50
CA GLU A 770 -4.59 -23.75 -18.21
C GLU A 770 -4.03 -22.33 -18.18
N TRP A 771 -2.82 -22.14 -17.63
CA TRP A 771 -2.10 -20.86 -17.71
C TRP A 771 -1.90 -20.40 -19.15
N ALA A 772 -1.48 -21.28 -20.06
CA ALA A 772 -1.31 -20.92 -21.46
C ALA A 772 -2.63 -20.45 -22.12
N ALA A 773 -3.75 -21.08 -21.78
CA ALA A 773 -5.08 -20.67 -22.25
C ALA A 773 -5.50 -19.32 -21.64
N PHE A 774 -5.24 -19.12 -20.35
CA PHE A 774 -5.53 -17.87 -19.67
C PHE A 774 -4.66 -16.72 -20.20
N ALA A 775 -3.36 -16.96 -20.39
CA ALA A 775 -2.42 -15.98 -20.94
C ALA A 775 -2.81 -15.55 -22.36
N GLN A 776 -3.34 -16.46 -23.18
CA GLN A 776 -3.89 -16.12 -24.50
C GLN A 776 -5.07 -15.15 -24.39
N GLN A 777 -6.04 -15.42 -23.52
CA GLN A 777 -7.18 -14.52 -23.29
C GLN A 777 -6.73 -13.19 -22.72
N LEU A 778 -5.77 -13.21 -21.79
CA LEU A 778 -5.20 -12.01 -21.19
C LEU A 778 -4.58 -11.11 -22.26
N SER A 779 -3.70 -11.64 -23.10
CA SER A 779 -3.00 -10.89 -24.15
C SER A 779 -3.93 -10.46 -25.29
N ALA A 780 -4.83 -11.35 -25.75
CA ALA A 780 -5.68 -11.09 -26.92
C ALA A 780 -6.91 -10.21 -26.59
N LYS A 781 -7.37 -10.20 -25.35
CA LYS A 781 -8.64 -9.56 -24.98
C LYS A 781 -8.53 -8.61 -23.80
N GLU A 782 -7.95 -9.03 -22.67
CA GLU A 782 -8.00 -8.21 -21.43
C GLU A 782 -7.01 -7.04 -21.47
N LEU A 783 -5.76 -7.23 -21.90
CA LEU A 783 -4.79 -6.14 -22.05
C LEU A 783 -5.25 -5.07 -23.04
N PRO A 784 -5.76 -5.42 -24.23
CA PRO A 784 -6.38 -4.45 -25.13
C PRO A 784 -7.54 -3.65 -24.49
N LYS A 785 -8.35 -4.27 -23.63
CA LYS A 785 -9.41 -3.57 -22.91
C LYS A 785 -8.85 -2.58 -21.88
N LEU A 786 -7.82 -2.96 -21.13
CA LEU A 786 -7.14 -2.07 -20.20
C LEU A 786 -6.56 -0.86 -20.93
N ALA A 787 -5.87 -1.08 -22.06
CA ALA A 787 -5.34 -0.01 -22.91
C ALA A 787 -6.43 0.92 -23.45
N ALA A 788 -7.55 0.38 -23.91
CA ALA A 788 -8.66 1.16 -24.45
C ALA A 788 -9.33 2.08 -23.41
N LEU A 789 -9.19 1.78 -22.13
CA LEU A 789 -9.68 2.59 -21.02
C LEU A 789 -8.70 3.65 -20.56
N GLY A 790 -7.53 3.77 -21.24
CA GLY A 790 -6.47 4.70 -20.86
C GLY A 790 -5.78 4.34 -19.55
N GLY A 791 -5.85 3.09 -19.13
CA GLY A 791 -5.12 2.57 -17.97
C GLY A 791 -3.70 2.19 -18.34
N ASP A 792 -2.76 2.45 -17.44
CA ASP A 792 -1.41 1.92 -17.54
C ASP A 792 -1.38 0.47 -17.05
N PHE A 793 -0.49 -0.34 -17.58
CA PHE A 793 -0.31 -1.72 -17.16
C PHE A 793 1.07 -2.23 -17.55
N TYR A 794 1.54 -3.21 -16.83
CA TYR A 794 2.80 -3.87 -17.11
C TYR A 794 2.67 -4.78 -18.35
N LEU A 795 3.64 -4.70 -19.26
CA LEU A 795 3.71 -5.47 -20.51
C LEU A 795 4.64 -6.69 -20.40
#